data_e0a6e29de83879695dae536dad174ef1
#
_entry.id   e0a6e29de83879695dae536dad174ef1
#
_cell.length_a   1.000
_cell.length_b   1.000
_cell.length_c   1.000
_cell.angle_alpha   90.00
_cell.angle_beta   90.00
_cell.angle_gamma   90.00
#
_symmetry.space_group_name_H-M   'P 1'
#
loop_
_entity.id
_entity.type
_entity.pdbx_description
1 polymer ?
#
loop_
_entity_poly.entity_id
_entity_poly.type
_entity_poly.pdbx_seq_one_letter_code
_entity_poly.pdbx_strand_id
1 'polypeptide(L)'
;MSMMKYRVHEVAKDFNSTSKEISQILTDYASTPKNHMQVLENDELDVIFEYLTQHNQVASLADIFNVAPKQETKAPAPAAKQPQKQDAKSKEAPAPAPAPAAAPKKKENKPHVPKPVAEKRVIDTRGSAAVNIDKYNEKFDNMANERSRERDRKGGKEKIVNKAKQRQQQQAASAKRRQEERDKMQKLQLELAKKQQLKVSIPDEINVGELASRMKKTAGEVIKQLIKLGVFASVSDVVDYDTAALVAMELGCKVEKEVVVTVEERLIDDHEDSADELVGRAPVVVVMGHVDHGKTSLLDYIRHANVASGEAGGITQHIGAYTVEINGSPITFLDTPGHEAFTSMRARGAMVTDIAILVVAADDGIMPQTIESINHAKAAGIPLVVAINKMDTVGANPERIKQQLTEYDIVPEEWGGDTIVCPISAKTGMGIDNLLENLVVLAEVLELKANPNRAAKGAVIEARLDKGRGPIMTVLVQNGTLKLGDIIIAGTAVGRVRTMINDKGQRISEAGPSVPVEISGMSEVPSAGDTFNAVADERMARELVEERKTQQKNAAFGTNKKVSLEDLFSQIQAGEMKTLNIIVKADVQGSAEAVKASLEKITNEEVRVKVIHSAVGAINESDVMLAATSGAIIVGFNVRPDNAARDSAARSNVDMRMYRVIYDCINEIEAAMKGMLSPKFKEAIIGHAEVRETYKVSKVGTVMGCYVTDGKIQRGCQVRVLRDNIVIHEGDLASLRRFKDDVKEVASGYECGMQIEKFNDVKVGDVIECYVMEQIKL
;
A
#
# COMPACT_ATOMS: atom_id res chain seq x y z
N MET A 1 6.97 15.08 -15.70
CA MET A 1 6.92 15.89 -14.47
C MET A 1 6.23 17.20 -14.81
N SER A 2 5.08 17.49 -14.19
CA SER A 2 4.43 18.79 -14.34
C SER A 2 5.27 19.79 -13.54
N MET A 3 5.98 20.69 -14.22
CA MET A 3 6.70 21.77 -13.56
C MET A 3 5.68 22.68 -12.88
N MET A 4 5.66 22.73 -11.56
CA MET A 4 4.91 23.72 -10.82
C MET A 4 5.51 25.09 -11.14
N LYS A 5 4.73 25.99 -11.70
CA LYS A 5 5.16 27.35 -12.04
C LYS A 5 4.83 28.27 -10.87
N TYR A 6 5.84 28.62 -10.09
CA TYR A 6 5.72 29.55 -8.97
C TYR A 6 5.71 31.01 -9.42
N ARG A 7 4.94 31.84 -8.73
CA ARG A 7 4.88 33.29 -8.96
C ARG A 7 5.53 34.05 -7.80
N VAL A 8 6.05 35.25 -8.09
CA VAL A 8 6.74 36.10 -7.09
C VAL A 8 5.96 36.22 -5.77
N HIS A 9 4.64 36.41 -5.81
CA HIS A 9 3.81 36.56 -4.62
C HIS A 9 3.56 35.25 -3.87
N GLU A 10 3.59 34.10 -4.55
CA GLU A 10 3.47 32.77 -3.94
C GLU A 10 4.73 32.43 -3.16
N VAL A 11 5.89 32.64 -3.76
CA VAL A 11 7.19 32.47 -3.08
C VAL A 11 7.31 33.41 -1.88
N ALA A 12 6.90 34.67 -2.01
CA ALA A 12 6.90 35.63 -0.91
C ALA A 12 6.02 35.14 0.28
N LYS A 13 4.86 34.56 -0.02
CA LYS A 13 3.96 34.02 0.99
C LYS A 13 4.53 32.79 1.68
N ASP A 14 5.14 31.89 0.92
CA ASP A 14 5.67 30.62 1.46
C ASP A 14 6.90 30.85 2.36
N PHE A 15 7.70 31.91 2.08
CA PHE A 15 8.85 32.30 2.89
C PHE A 15 8.54 33.39 3.92
N ASN A 16 7.27 33.75 4.10
CA ASN A 16 6.84 34.80 5.05
C ASN A 16 7.56 36.15 4.83
N SER A 17 7.92 36.43 3.57
CA SER A 17 8.63 37.64 3.11
C SER A 17 7.66 38.55 2.32
N THR A 18 8.05 39.79 2.08
CA THR A 18 7.22 40.66 1.24
C THR A 18 7.53 40.48 -0.24
N SER A 19 6.51 40.60 -1.13
CA SER A 19 6.74 40.51 -2.59
C SER A 19 7.72 41.56 -3.10
N LYS A 20 7.92 42.67 -2.33
CA LYS A 20 8.91 43.70 -2.66
C LYS A 20 10.33 43.22 -2.38
N GLU A 21 10.56 42.52 -1.30
CA GLU A 21 11.86 41.93 -0.96
C GLU A 21 12.27 40.92 -2.01
N ILE A 22 11.40 39.99 -2.37
CA ILE A 22 11.66 38.99 -3.42
C ILE A 22 11.94 39.68 -4.76
N SER A 23 11.18 40.72 -5.11
CA SER A 23 11.43 41.50 -6.34
C SER A 23 12.78 42.25 -6.30
N GLN A 24 13.22 42.68 -5.15
CA GLN A 24 14.51 43.32 -4.95
C GLN A 24 15.68 42.36 -5.09
N ILE A 25 15.56 41.16 -4.50
CA ILE A 25 16.54 40.07 -4.66
C ILE A 25 16.68 39.71 -6.15
N LEU A 26 15.58 39.55 -6.86
CA LEU A 26 15.61 39.28 -8.30
C LEU A 26 16.23 40.41 -9.12
N THR A 27 15.98 41.66 -8.75
CA THR A 27 16.56 42.83 -9.44
C THR A 27 18.06 42.93 -9.22
N ASP A 28 18.56 42.53 -8.03
CA ASP A 28 19.96 42.64 -7.65
C ASP A 28 20.80 41.45 -8.18
N TYR A 29 20.21 40.28 -8.37
CA TYR A 29 20.96 39.04 -8.66
C TYR A 29 20.53 38.29 -9.93
N ALA A 30 19.36 38.54 -10.50
CA ALA A 30 18.85 37.83 -11.68
C ALA A 30 18.23 38.79 -12.72
N SER A 31 16.90 38.88 -12.74
CA SER A 31 16.15 39.74 -13.70
C SER A 31 15.12 40.59 -12.98
N THR A 32 14.91 41.83 -13.45
CA THR A 32 13.90 42.73 -12.86
C THR A 32 12.49 42.24 -13.19
N PRO A 33 11.69 41.74 -12.19
CA PRO A 33 10.36 41.26 -12.47
C PRO A 33 9.41 42.40 -12.87
N LYS A 34 8.66 42.20 -13.96
CA LYS A 34 7.71 43.19 -14.47
C LYS A 34 6.48 43.38 -13.58
N ASN A 35 6.11 42.33 -12.80
CA ASN A 35 4.92 42.37 -11.94
C ASN A 35 5.05 41.25 -10.86
N HIS A 36 4.45 41.46 -9.68
CA HIS A 36 4.34 40.48 -8.61
C HIS A 36 3.59 39.17 -8.98
N MET A 37 2.91 39.17 -10.12
CA MET A 37 2.21 37.99 -10.69
C MET A 37 3.05 37.26 -11.75
N GLN A 38 4.29 37.69 -12.00
CA GLN A 38 5.18 37.03 -12.95
C GLN A 38 5.51 35.59 -12.46
N VAL A 39 5.52 34.67 -13.40
CA VAL A 39 5.97 33.31 -13.18
C VAL A 39 7.49 33.29 -13.21
N LEU A 40 8.10 32.72 -12.20
CA LEU A 40 9.54 32.57 -12.05
C LEU A 40 10.05 31.40 -12.85
N GLU A 41 11.22 31.53 -13.43
CA GLU A 41 11.97 30.44 -14.04
C GLU A 41 12.82 29.71 -12.96
N ASN A 42 13.29 28.50 -13.25
CA ASN A 42 14.02 27.72 -12.27
C ASN A 42 15.28 28.43 -11.78
N ASP A 43 16.02 29.08 -12.67
CA ASP A 43 17.24 29.80 -12.34
C ASP A 43 16.96 31.01 -11.41
N GLU A 44 15.80 31.66 -11.59
CA GLU A 44 15.35 32.77 -10.73
C GLU A 44 14.93 32.26 -9.33
N LEU A 45 14.34 31.06 -9.25
CA LEU A 45 14.00 30.42 -7.99
C LEU A 45 15.26 29.99 -7.22
N ASP A 46 16.25 29.42 -7.90
CA ASP A 46 17.50 28.99 -7.28
C ASP A 46 18.25 30.18 -6.64
N VAL A 47 18.26 31.33 -7.30
CA VAL A 47 18.85 32.58 -6.75
C VAL A 47 18.12 33.04 -5.49
N ILE A 48 16.79 32.98 -5.48
CA ILE A 48 16.00 33.35 -4.30
C ILE A 48 16.26 32.38 -3.13
N PHE A 49 16.28 31.08 -3.40
CA PHE A 49 16.54 30.06 -2.37
C PHE A 49 17.94 30.19 -1.80
N GLU A 50 18.95 30.38 -2.63
CA GLU A 50 20.32 30.55 -2.19
C GLU A 50 20.48 31.81 -1.32
N TYR A 51 19.92 32.93 -1.74
CA TYR A 51 19.92 34.17 -0.99
C TYR A 51 19.24 34.05 0.38
N LEU A 52 18.02 33.47 0.42
CA LEU A 52 17.30 33.29 1.66
C LEU A 52 17.98 32.29 2.61
N THR A 53 18.61 31.26 2.05
CA THR A 53 19.36 30.27 2.85
C THR A 53 20.60 30.88 3.48
N GLN A 54 21.33 31.71 2.74
CA GLN A 54 22.53 32.38 3.25
C GLN A 54 22.22 33.44 4.31
N HIS A 55 21.07 34.14 4.22
CA HIS A 55 20.71 35.24 5.12
C HIS A 55 19.93 34.80 6.36
N ASN A 56 19.32 33.59 6.32
CA ASN A 56 18.53 33.03 7.42
C ASN A 56 19.21 31.80 8.08
N GLN A 57 20.54 31.76 8.07
CA GLN A 57 21.27 30.70 8.76
C GLN A 57 21.08 30.78 10.27
N VAL A 58 20.66 29.68 10.89
CA VAL A 58 20.49 29.55 12.33
C VAL A 58 21.63 28.70 12.89
N ALA A 59 22.25 29.15 13.95
CA ALA A 59 23.42 28.47 14.55
C ALA A 59 23.05 27.14 15.22
N SER A 60 21.80 26.93 15.60
CA SER A 60 21.31 25.70 16.25
C SER A 60 19.84 25.41 15.89
N LEU A 61 19.51 24.13 15.69
CA LEU A 61 18.13 23.67 15.48
C LEU A 61 17.21 24.01 16.67
N ALA A 62 17.74 24.17 17.87
CA ALA A 62 16.97 24.56 19.06
C ALA A 62 16.39 25.98 18.96
N ASP A 63 16.99 26.86 18.17
CA ASP A 63 16.55 28.25 18.02
C ASP A 63 15.29 28.36 17.13
N ILE A 64 15.01 27.34 16.31
CA ILE A 64 13.84 27.28 15.43
C ILE A 64 12.57 26.90 16.24
N PHE A 65 12.71 26.09 17.27
CA PHE A 65 11.56 25.56 18.05
C PHE A 65 11.19 26.41 19.28
N ASN A 66 11.96 27.43 19.63
CA ASN A 66 11.75 28.27 20.84
C ASN A 66 11.13 29.65 20.56
N VAL A 67 10.56 29.90 19.41
CA VAL A 67 9.96 31.20 19.08
C VAL A 67 8.55 31.32 19.66
N ALA A 68 8.45 31.94 20.84
CA ALA A 68 7.20 32.55 21.35
C ALA A 68 6.90 33.85 20.58
N PRO A 69 5.61 34.21 20.34
CA PRO A 69 5.26 35.31 19.45
C PRO A 69 5.69 36.68 20.00
N LYS A 70 6.51 37.40 19.23
CA LYS A 70 6.90 38.79 19.54
C LYS A 70 5.98 39.79 18.87
N GLN A 71 5.48 40.73 19.69
CA GLN A 71 4.75 41.94 19.30
C GLN A 71 5.64 42.92 18.53
N GLU A 72 5.00 43.62 17.58
CA GLU A 72 5.56 44.70 16.77
C GLU A 72 6.08 45.89 17.59
N THR A 73 7.27 46.38 17.30
CA THR A 73 7.64 47.79 17.55
C THR A 73 8.55 48.33 16.44
N LYS A 74 8.29 49.58 16.10
CA LYS A 74 8.77 50.40 15.00
C LYS A 74 10.28 50.70 15.00
N ALA A 75 10.76 50.96 13.78
CA ALA A 75 12.09 51.42 13.37
C ALA A 75 12.62 52.70 14.07
N PRO A 76 13.96 52.98 14.05
CA PRO A 76 14.46 53.88 13.00
C PRO A 76 15.87 53.53 12.40
N ALA A 77 16.08 54.08 11.22
CA ALA A 77 17.31 54.06 10.39
C ALA A 77 18.29 55.22 10.81
N PRO A 78 19.38 55.57 10.05
CA PRO A 78 20.47 54.79 9.39
C PRO A 78 21.89 55.41 9.63
N ALA A 79 22.99 54.73 9.23
CA ALA A 79 24.26 55.33 8.78
C ALA A 79 25.27 54.22 8.37
N ALA A 80 25.69 54.10 7.21
CA ALA A 80 26.65 54.77 6.30
C ALA A 80 28.12 54.33 6.43
N LYS A 81 28.67 53.96 5.25
CA LYS A 81 30.06 54.07 4.69
C LYS A 81 30.96 52.82 4.75
N GLN A 82 31.11 52.16 3.61
CA GLN A 82 32.22 52.09 2.59
C GLN A 82 33.70 52.35 3.07
N PRO A 83 34.78 52.02 2.31
CA PRO A 83 35.00 51.06 1.21
C PRO A 83 36.41 50.41 1.15
N GLN A 84 36.71 49.77 0.02
CA GLN A 84 38.02 49.55 -0.68
C GLN A 84 38.52 48.12 -0.76
N LYS A 85 38.58 47.59 -1.97
CA LYS A 85 39.59 47.60 -3.07
C LYS A 85 40.72 46.59 -2.86
N GLN A 86 41.13 45.81 -3.73
CA GLN A 86 41.77 45.74 -5.04
C GLN A 86 42.34 44.31 -5.18
N ASP A 87 42.64 43.67 -6.20
CA ASP A 87 43.03 43.66 -7.60
C ASP A 87 43.45 42.23 -7.94
N ALA A 88 43.42 41.68 -9.05
CA ALA A 88 43.61 41.86 -10.44
C ALA A 88 44.17 40.58 -11.12
N LYS A 89 43.75 40.38 -12.39
CA LYS A 89 44.47 39.72 -13.49
C LYS A 89 44.73 38.22 -13.45
N SER A 90 44.60 37.45 -14.52
CA SER A 90 44.62 37.73 -15.97
C SER A 90 44.41 36.44 -16.77
N LYS A 91 43.77 36.56 -17.97
CA LYS A 91 44.12 35.91 -19.25
C LYS A 91 44.07 34.35 -19.34
N GLU A 92 43.55 33.70 -20.37
CA GLU A 92 43.61 33.92 -21.80
C GLU A 92 42.63 32.92 -22.50
N ALA A 93 41.96 33.32 -23.53
CA ALA A 93 41.27 32.48 -24.52
C ALA A 93 42.33 32.00 -25.58
N PRO A 94 42.06 31.10 -26.52
CA PRO A 94 40.97 31.20 -27.52
C PRO A 94 40.36 29.88 -28.06
N ALA A 95 39.27 30.06 -28.82
CA ALA A 95 38.62 29.12 -29.73
C ALA A 95 39.49 28.68 -30.92
N PRO A 96 39.10 27.75 -31.84
CA PRO A 96 37.93 27.90 -32.69
C PRO A 96 37.19 26.59 -33.11
N ALA A 97 36.01 26.80 -33.72
CA ALA A 97 35.20 25.84 -34.48
C ALA A 97 35.82 25.41 -35.82
N PRO A 98 35.31 24.35 -36.48
CA PRO A 98 34.47 24.63 -37.67
C PRO A 98 33.27 23.72 -37.90
N ALA A 99 32.25 24.28 -38.54
CA ALA A 99 31.25 23.61 -39.38
C ALA A 99 31.86 23.40 -40.78
N PRO A 100 31.23 22.81 -41.85
CA PRO A 100 29.81 22.63 -42.11
C PRO A 100 29.41 21.38 -42.98
N ALA A 101 28.16 21.38 -43.45
CA ALA A 101 27.55 20.75 -44.66
C ALA A 101 26.69 19.49 -44.39
N ALA A 102 25.54 19.23 -45.01
CA ALA A 102 24.77 19.86 -46.09
C ALA A 102 23.35 19.25 -46.11
N ALA A 103 22.42 20.04 -46.61
CA ALA A 103 21.04 19.64 -46.92
C ALA A 103 20.91 18.84 -48.20
N PRO A 104 19.78 18.17 -48.45
CA PRO A 104 19.06 18.43 -49.71
C PRO A 104 17.53 18.53 -49.61
N LYS A 105 17.06 19.62 -50.25
CA LYS A 105 15.98 19.81 -51.24
C LYS A 105 14.56 19.25 -51.02
N LYS A 106 13.69 20.27 -50.87
CA LYS A 106 12.34 20.58 -51.40
C LYS A 106 11.64 19.57 -52.32
N LYS A 107 10.35 19.37 -52.04
CA LYS A 107 9.27 19.35 -53.05
C LYS A 107 8.10 20.24 -52.62
N GLU A 108 7.77 21.18 -53.47
CA GLU A 108 6.62 22.07 -53.46
C GLU A 108 5.31 21.30 -53.64
N ASN A 109 4.24 21.74 -52.96
CA ASN A 109 2.89 21.64 -53.49
C ASN A 109 2.04 22.86 -53.03
N LYS A 110 1.26 23.36 -54.00
CA LYS A 110 0.54 24.62 -54.08
C LYS A 110 -0.64 24.72 -53.11
N PRO A 111 -1.16 25.96 -52.92
CA PRO A 111 -2.02 26.36 -51.80
C PRO A 111 -3.49 26.02 -52.00
N HIS A 112 -4.16 25.58 -50.94
CA HIS A 112 -5.60 25.45 -50.87
C HIS A 112 -6.19 26.65 -50.08
N VAL A 113 -7.14 27.35 -50.70
CA VAL A 113 -7.84 28.51 -50.17
C VAL A 113 -8.76 28.10 -49.03
N PRO A 114 -8.71 28.74 -47.86
CA PRO A 114 -9.65 28.46 -46.78
C PRO A 114 -10.92 29.27 -46.93
N LYS A 115 -12.08 28.62 -46.75
CA LYS A 115 -13.39 29.23 -46.59
C LYS A 115 -13.50 29.97 -45.24
N PRO A 116 -14.25 31.05 -45.11
CA PRO A 116 -14.33 31.82 -43.88
C PRO A 116 -15.10 31.05 -42.80
N VAL A 117 -14.44 30.92 -41.64
CA VAL A 117 -15.02 30.34 -40.41
C VAL A 117 -15.72 31.49 -39.67
N ALA A 118 -16.98 31.25 -39.29
CA ALA A 118 -17.79 32.18 -38.53
C ALA A 118 -17.15 32.46 -37.15
N GLU A 119 -17.05 33.75 -36.80
CA GLU A 119 -16.53 34.23 -35.52
C GLU A 119 -17.40 33.71 -34.36
N LYS A 120 -16.80 32.95 -33.48
CA LYS A 120 -17.39 32.61 -32.16
C LYS A 120 -17.33 33.85 -31.28
N ARG A 121 -18.48 34.48 -31.03
CA ARG A 121 -18.60 35.47 -29.96
C ARG A 121 -18.34 34.81 -28.61
N VAL A 122 -17.23 35.16 -28.01
CA VAL A 122 -16.93 34.86 -26.62
C VAL A 122 -17.72 35.82 -25.74
N ILE A 123 -18.68 35.34 -24.99
CA ILE A 123 -19.37 36.12 -23.95
C ILE A 123 -18.53 36.02 -22.70
N ASP A 124 -17.89 37.10 -22.33
CA ASP A 124 -17.14 37.22 -21.08
C ASP A 124 -18.12 37.43 -19.93
N THR A 125 -18.27 36.42 -19.08
CA THR A 125 -19.16 36.40 -17.90
C THR A 125 -18.48 36.90 -16.62
N ARG A 126 -17.33 37.57 -16.71
CA ARG A 126 -16.60 38.09 -15.54
C ARG A 126 -16.84 39.58 -15.26
N GLY A 127 -17.87 40.16 -15.80
CA GLY A 127 -18.31 41.52 -15.44
C GLY A 127 -19.36 41.43 -14.33
N SER A 128 -19.05 41.94 -13.14
CA SER A 128 -20.05 42.23 -12.09
C SER A 128 -20.96 43.36 -12.63
N ALA A 129 -22.04 42.99 -13.33
CA ALA A 129 -23.08 43.93 -13.66
C ALA A 129 -23.87 44.21 -12.38
N ALA A 130 -23.57 45.34 -11.74
CA ALA A 130 -24.48 45.95 -10.79
C ALA A 130 -25.79 46.23 -11.52
N VAL A 131 -26.84 45.48 -11.17
CA VAL A 131 -28.18 45.70 -11.68
C VAL A 131 -28.65 47.07 -11.18
N ASN A 132 -28.72 48.06 -12.07
CA ASN A 132 -29.20 49.38 -11.76
C ASN A 132 -30.72 49.33 -11.60
N ILE A 133 -31.16 49.18 -10.33
CA ILE A 133 -32.56 49.09 -9.92
C ILE A 133 -33.36 50.35 -10.22
N ASP A 134 -32.70 51.48 -10.41
CA ASP A 134 -33.34 52.78 -10.68
C ASP A 134 -34.01 52.84 -12.08
N LYS A 135 -33.52 52.11 -13.05
CA LYS A 135 -34.14 52.02 -14.39
C LYS A 135 -35.49 51.28 -14.43
N TYR A 136 -35.78 50.49 -13.44
CA TYR A 136 -37.08 49.81 -13.32
C TYR A 136 -38.13 50.68 -12.60
N ASN A 137 -37.71 51.56 -11.70
CA ASN A 137 -38.63 52.45 -10.97
C ASN A 137 -39.16 53.58 -11.89
N GLU A 138 -38.37 54.10 -12.84
CA GLU A 138 -38.84 55.15 -13.80
C GLU A 138 -39.95 54.65 -14.72
N LYS A 139 -40.00 53.39 -15.12
CA LYS A 139 -41.11 52.85 -15.95
C LYS A 139 -42.42 52.73 -15.18
N PHE A 140 -42.39 52.41 -13.87
CA PHE A 140 -43.59 52.34 -13.06
C PHE A 140 -44.14 53.71 -12.65
N ASP A 141 -43.25 54.70 -12.42
CA ASP A 141 -43.68 56.10 -12.13
C ASP A 141 -44.26 56.79 -13.36
N ASN A 142 -43.80 56.47 -14.56
CA ASN A 142 -44.38 57.01 -15.80
C ASN A 142 -45.74 56.39 -16.11
N MET A 143 -45.99 55.10 -15.80
CA MET A 143 -47.34 54.51 -15.95
C MET A 143 -48.34 55.03 -14.90
N ALA A 144 -47.85 55.38 -13.69
CA ALA A 144 -48.72 55.99 -12.66
C ALA A 144 -49.10 57.46 -13.02
N ASN A 145 -48.24 58.18 -13.66
CA ASN A 145 -48.48 59.57 -14.11
C ASN A 145 -49.43 59.64 -15.31
N GLU A 146 -49.43 58.69 -16.23
CA GLU A 146 -50.37 58.66 -17.34
C GLU A 146 -51.81 58.41 -16.94
N ARG A 147 -52.03 57.51 -15.94
CA ARG A 147 -53.39 57.26 -15.39
C ARG A 147 -53.96 58.41 -14.57
N SER A 148 -53.15 59.30 -14.05
CA SER A 148 -53.63 60.51 -13.33
C SER A 148 -54.01 61.69 -14.31
N ARG A 149 -53.37 61.78 -15.50
CA ARG A 149 -53.67 62.80 -16.51
C ARG A 149 -54.98 62.57 -17.29
N GLU A 150 -55.47 61.32 -17.38
CA GLU A 150 -56.76 61.03 -18.02
C GLU A 150 -57.97 61.33 -17.15
N ARG A 151 -57.83 61.45 -15.81
CA ARG A 151 -58.94 61.73 -14.88
C ARG A 151 -59.24 63.21 -14.70
N ASP A 152 -58.34 64.12 -15.12
CA ASP A 152 -58.54 65.61 -14.97
C ASP A 152 -59.18 66.26 -16.15
N ARG A 153 -59.64 65.52 -17.20
CA ARG A 153 -60.26 66.08 -18.40
C ARG A 153 -61.77 66.02 -18.50
N LYS A 154 -62.46 65.55 -17.46
CA LYS A 154 -63.94 65.57 -17.43
C LYS A 154 -64.45 66.06 -16.08
N GLY A 155 -64.98 67.34 -16.04
CA GLY A 155 -65.85 67.77 -14.94
C GLY A 155 -65.62 69.21 -14.48
N GLY A 156 -66.45 70.07 -14.94
CA GLY A 156 -66.52 71.48 -14.69
C GLY A 156 -66.77 71.95 -13.28
N LYS A 157 -66.52 73.22 -13.12
CA LYS A 157 -66.75 74.21 -12.10
C LYS A 157 -67.80 73.76 -11.02
N GLU A 158 -67.41 73.75 -9.72
CA GLU A 158 -68.16 74.41 -8.64
C GLU A 158 -67.40 74.41 -7.27
N LYS A 159 -67.34 75.60 -6.71
CA LYS A 159 -67.18 76.05 -5.34
C LYS A 159 -65.98 75.65 -4.49
N ILE A 160 -65.08 76.54 -4.35
CA ILE A 160 -64.06 76.66 -3.34
C ILE A 160 -64.67 77.03 -2.01
N VAL A 161 -64.78 76.12 -1.08
CA VAL A 161 -64.75 76.34 0.44
C VAL A 161 -64.47 74.96 1.13
N ASN A 162 -63.47 74.91 2.02
CA ASN A 162 -63.06 73.80 2.88
C ASN A 162 -62.15 72.70 2.32
N LYS A 163 -61.24 73.00 1.42
CA LYS A 163 -60.30 71.97 0.88
C LYS A 163 -59.09 71.62 1.80
N ALA A 164 -58.81 72.44 2.81
CA ALA A 164 -57.63 72.27 3.66
C ALA A 164 -57.85 71.20 4.74
N LYS A 165 -59.04 71.15 5.40
CA LYS A 165 -59.33 70.16 6.43
C LYS A 165 -59.63 68.76 5.88
N GLN A 166 -60.24 68.70 4.70
CA GLN A 166 -60.45 67.38 4.02
C GLN A 166 -59.17 66.78 3.47
N ARG A 167 -58.18 67.60 3.01
CA ARG A 167 -56.87 67.09 2.61
C ARG A 167 -56.05 66.53 3.77
N GLN A 168 -56.10 67.16 4.97
CA GLN A 168 -55.42 66.67 6.14
C GLN A 168 -56.03 65.35 6.67
N GLN A 169 -57.37 65.21 6.65
CA GLN A 169 -58.03 63.97 7.02
C GLN A 169 -57.83 62.83 6.01
N GLN A 170 -57.80 63.14 4.72
CA GLN A 170 -57.47 62.15 3.67
C GLN A 170 -56.01 61.74 3.68
N GLN A 171 -55.07 62.68 4.00
CA GLN A 171 -53.65 62.32 4.16
C GLN A 171 -53.42 61.51 5.42
N ALA A 172 -54.06 61.79 6.54
CA ALA A 172 -53.97 61.01 7.76
C ALA A 172 -54.62 59.61 7.57
N ALA A 173 -55.75 59.48 6.88
CA ALA A 173 -56.38 58.22 6.56
C ALA A 173 -55.53 57.37 5.57
N SER A 174 -54.89 58.00 4.58
CA SER A 174 -54.01 57.31 3.64
C SER A 174 -52.67 56.91 4.28
N ALA A 175 -52.13 57.69 5.21
CA ALA A 175 -50.96 57.31 5.99
C ALA A 175 -51.24 56.11 6.93
N LYS A 176 -52.42 56.13 7.59
CA LYS A 176 -52.83 54.99 8.41
C LYS A 176 -53.10 53.70 7.63
N ARG A 177 -53.70 53.80 6.46
CA ARG A 177 -53.82 52.64 5.54
C ARG A 177 -52.48 52.12 5.04
N ARG A 178 -51.53 53.00 4.69
CA ARG A 178 -50.18 52.56 4.32
C ARG A 178 -49.41 51.92 5.48
N GLN A 179 -49.67 52.35 6.69
CA GLN A 179 -49.08 51.76 7.87
C GLN A 179 -49.69 50.38 8.18
N GLU A 180 -50.99 50.24 8.09
CA GLU A 180 -51.72 48.99 8.23
C GLU A 180 -51.36 47.99 7.10
N GLU A 181 -51.13 48.45 5.89
CA GLU A 181 -50.64 47.64 4.78
C GLU A 181 -49.19 47.17 5.00
N ARG A 182 -48.31 48.04 5.53
CA ARG A 182 -46.93 47.66 5.91
C ARG A 182 -46.91 46.64 7.05
N ASP A 183 -47.72 46.84 8.07
CA ASP A 183 -47.85 45.92 9.19
C ASP A 183 -48.42 44.56 8.76
N LYS A 184 -49.40 44.55 7.81
CA LYS A 184 -49.88 43.32 7.20
C LYS A 184 -48.83 42.63 6.34
N MET A 185 -48.09 43.39 5.54
CA MET A 185 -46.97 42.85 4.74
C MET A 185 -45.88 42.30 5.61
N GLN A 186 -45.48 42.98 6.72
CA GLN A 186 -44.50 42.49 7.65
C GLN A 186 -45.01 41.20 8.38
N LYS A 187 -46.27 41.16 8.79
CA LYS A 187 -46.84 39.94 9.35
C LYS A 187 -46.90 38.78 8.34
N LEU A 188 -47.24 39.06 7.11
CA LEU A 188 -47.25 38.04 6.04
C LEU A 188 -45.83 37.58 5.68
N GLN A 189 -44.83 38.47 5.68
CA GLN A 189 -43.40 38.10 5.52
C GLN A 189 -42.89 37.28 6.71
N LEU A 190 -43.30 37.63 7.94
CA LEU A 190 -42.94 36.84 9.15
C LEU A 190 -43.64 35.47 9.15
N GLU A 191 -44.85 35.36 8.67
CA GLU A 191 -45.55 34.06 8.52
C GLU A 191 -44.96 33.22 7.37
N LEU A 192 -44.58 33.83 6.26
CA LEU A 192 -43.86 33.14 5.17
C LEU A 192 -42.47 32.71 5.61
N ALA A 193 -41.72 33.53 6.38
CA ALA A 193 -40.45 33.16 6.95
C ALA A 193 -40.56 32.04 8.00
N LYS A 194 -41.64 32.03 8.81
CA LYS A 194 -41.94 30.90 9.72
C LYS A 194 -42.38 29.62 8.99
N LYS A 195 -43.04 29.71 7.83
CA LYS A 195 -43.42 28.55 7.00
C LYS A 195 -42.26 27.98 6.18
N GLN A 196 -41.22 28.73 5.90
CA GLN A 196 -39.99 28.25 5.27
C GLN A 196 -38.97 27.86 6.36
N GLN A 197 -39.26 26.77 7.12
CA GLN A 197 -38.20 26.11 7.89
C GLN A 197 -37.15 25.64 6.90
N LEU A 198 -35.93 26.10 7.08
CA LEU A 198 -34.80 25.71 6.27
C LEU A 198 -34.59 24.20 6.44
N LYS A 199 -34.72 23.44 5.36
CA LYS A 199 -34.37 22.03 5.37
C LYS A 199 -32.84 21.97 5.23
N VAL A 200 -32.22 21.24 6.13
CA VAL A 200 -30.77 21.03 6.15
C VAL A 200 -30.53 19.54 6.08
N SER A 201 -29.83 19.10 5.04
CA SER A 201 -29.31 17.74 4.95
C SER A 201 -27.99 17.63 5.72
N ILE A 202 -27.88 16.62 6.58
CA ILE A 202 -26.71 16.39 7.43
C ILE A 202 -26.21 14.97 7.17
N PRO A 203 -24.93 14.77 6.79
CA PRO A 203 -24.29 13.45 6.67
C PRO A 203 -24.03 12.85 8.06
N ASP A 204 -23.54 11.63 8.11
CA ASP A 204 -23.24 10.93 9.37
C ASP A 204 -22.17 11.65 10.22
N GLU A 205 -21.22 12.28 9.57
CA GLU A 205 -20.21 13.14 10.20
C GLU A 205 -20.13 14.49 9.46
N ILE A 206 -20.14 15.60 10.17
CA ILE A 206 -20.08 16.94 9.57
C ILE A 206 -19.15 17.87 10.37
N ASN A 207 -18.39 18.69 9.65
CA ASN A 207 -17.59 19.74 10.25
C ASN A 207 -18.47 20.87 10.76
N VAL A 208 -18.20 21.42 11.97
CA VAL A 208 -18.96 22.50 12.59
C VAL A 208 -19.07 23.74 11.69
N GLY A 209 -18.00 24.05 10.92
CA GLY A 209 -18.03 25.16 9.97
C GLY A 209 -18.97 24.93 8.79
N GLU A 210 -19.01 23.69 8.29
CA GLU A 210 -19.89 23.29 7.20
C GLU A 210 -21.37 23.23 7.66
N LEU A 211 -21.61 22.68 8.84
CA LEU A 211 -22.93 22.67 9.48
C LEU A 211 -23.49 24.09 9.60
N ALA A 212 -22.66 25.04 10.06
CA ALA A 212 -23.05 26.46 10.14
C ALA A 212 -23.39 27.05 8.77
N SER A 213 -22.60 26.73 7.74
CA SER A 213 -22.86 27.18 6.35
C SER A 213 -24.16 26.60 5.81
N ARG A 214 -24.43 25.30 5.99
CA ARG A 214 -25.66 24.62 5.56
C ARG A 214 -26.90 25.20 6.25
N MET A 215 -26.77 25.54 7.53
CA MET A 215 -27.84 26.21 8.30
C MET A 215 -27.96 27.70 8.01
N LYS A 216 -27.06 28.31 7.22
CA LYS A 216 -26.95 29.76 6.99
C LYS A 216 -26.86 30.56 8.30
N LYS A 217 -26.12 30.02 9.25
CA LYS A 217 -25.84 30.60 10.58
C LYS A 217 -24.36 30.86 10.76
N THR A 218 -23.99 31.62 11.77
CA THR A 218 -22.59 31.82 12.11
C THR A 218 -22.03 30.62 12.88
N ALA A 219 -20.77 30.23 12.63
CA ALA A 219 -20.11 29.15 13.35
C ALA A 219 -20.13 29.37 14.89
N GLY A 220 -20.07 30.66 15.34
CA GLY A 220 -20.17 30.99 16.74
C GLY A 220 -21.53 30.68 17.38
N GLU A 221 -22.63 30.77 16.64
CA GLU A 221 -23.96 30.36 17.12
C GLU A 221 -24.06 28.82 17.29
N VAL A 222 -23.47 28.08 16.35
CA VAL A 222 -23.43 26.62 16.39
C VAL A 222 -22.57 26.12 17.56
N ILE A 223 -21.37 26.68 17.73
CA ILE A 223 -20.47 26.36 18.83
C ILE A 223 -21.12 26.68 20.18
N LYS A 224 -21.82 27.83 20.28
CA LYS A 224 -22.53 28.20 21.51
C LYS A 224 -23.59 27.17 21.89
N GLN A 225 -24.26 26.58 20.91
CA GLN A 225 -25.27 25.57 21.15
C GLN A 225 -24.62 24.20 21.47
N LEU A 226 -23.52 23.84 20.79
CA LEU A 226 -22.72 22.65 21.14
C LEU A 226 -22.23 22.68 22.58
N ILE A 227 -21.72 23.85 23.05
CA ILE A 227 -21.28 24.04 24.46
C ILE A 227 -22.43 23.85 25.43
N LYS A 228 -23.66 24.28 25.08
CA LYS A 228 -24.84 24.06 25.95
C LYS A 228 -25.22 22.59 26.07
N LEU A 229 -24.97 21.81 25.01
CA LEU A 229 -25.16 20.37 24.99
C LEU A 229 -23.97 19.59 25.62
N GLY A 230 -22.95 20.32 26.10
CA GLY A 230 -21.79 19.74 26.78
C GLY A 230 -20.66 19.30 25.83
N VAL A 231 -20.79 19.61 24.54
CA VAL A 231 -19.79 19.26 23.49
C VAL A 231 -18.91 20.49 23.24
N PHE A 232 -17.61 20.36 23.53
CA PHE A 232 -16.62 21.40 23.23
C PHE A 232 -15.98 21.11 21.88
N ALA A 233 -16.41 21.83 20.86
CA ALA A 233 -15.90 21.68 19.52
C ALA A 233 -15.45 23.02 18.94
N SER A 234 -14.36 23.02 18.18
CA SER A 234 -13.89 24.16 17.38
C SER A 234 -14.56 24.19 16.00
N VAL A 235 -14.27 25.21 15.20
CA VAL A 235 -14.87 25.35 13.85
C VAL A 235 -14.46 24.23 12.92
N SER A 236 -13.27 23.66 13.13
CA SER A 236 -12.69 22.60 12.30
C SER A 236 -12.99 21.18 12.78
N ASP A 237 -13.60 21.05 13.96
CA ASP A 237 -13.90 19.74 14.52
C ASP A 237 -15.12 19.10 13.85
N VAL A 238 -15.11 17.79 13.79
CA VAL A 238 -16.19 16.97 13.23
C VAL A 238 -17.14 16.57 14.33
N VAL A 239 -18.44 16.69 14.07
CA VAL A 239 -19.51 16.25 14.97
C VAL A 239 -20.37 15.19 14.28
N ASP A 240 -20.86 14.26 15.07
CA ASP A 240 -21.76 13.19 14.63
C ASP A 240 -23.15 13.72 14.26
N TYR A 241 -23.87 12.93 13.47
CA TYR A 241 -25.21 13.27 13.00
C TYR A 241 -26.17 13.63 14.11
N ASP A 242 -26.19 12.85 15.21
CA ASP A 242 -27.14 13.04 16.30
C ASP A 242 -26.94 14.38 17.01
N THR A 243 -25.69 14.74 17.29
CA THR A 243 -25.32 16.02 17.87
C THR A 243 -25.62 17.18 16.91
N ALA A 244 -25.27 17.01 15.63
CA ALA A 244 -25.52 18.02 14.61
C ALA A 244 -27.03 18.24 14.38
N ALA A 245 -27.83 17.16 14.40
CA ALA A 245 -29.26 17.19 14.24
C ALA A 245 -29.96 17.91 15.41
N LEU A 246 -29.54 17.62 16.66
CA LEU A 246 -30.04 18.31 17.85
C LEU A 246 -29.78 19.82 17.78
N VAL A 247 -28.56 20.22 17.40
CA VAL A 247 -28.19 21.63 17.24
C VAL A 247 -29.01 22.30 16.15
N ALA A 248 -29.20 21.62 15.01
CA ALA A 248 -29.98 22.16 13.90
C ALA A 248 -31.47 22.29 14.24
N MET A 249 -32.04 21.35 15.00
CA MET A 249 -33.44 21.41 15.48
C MET A 249 -33.62 22.57 16.48
N GLU A 250 -32.68 22.78 17.42
CA GLU A 250 -32.74 23.90 18.38
C GLU A 250 -32.62 25.25 17.66
N LEU A 251 -31.87 25.33 16.57
CA LEU A 251 -31.75 26.54 15.74
C LEU A 251 -32.91 26.72 14.77
N GLY A 252 -33.94 25.82 14.83
CA GLY A 252 -35.20 25.93 14.09
C GLY A 252 -35.15 25.44 12.63
N CYS A 253 -34.15 24.65 12.28
CA CYS A 253 -34.03 23.99 10.99
C CYS A 253 -34.74 22.63 10.99
N LYS A 254 -35.25 22.21 9.83
CA LYS A 254 -35.75 20.82 9.65
C LYS A 254 -34.56 19.99 9.15
N VAL A 255 -34.26 18.93 9.87
CA VAL A 255 -33.15 18.03 9.53
C VAL A 255 -33.64 16.88 8.67
N GLU A 256 -32.92 16.60 7.61
CA GLU A 256 -33.05 15.39 6.78
C GLU A 256 -31.67 14.73 6.76
N LYS A 257 -31.61 13.41 7.00
CA LYS A 257 -30.37 12.67 6.89
C LYS A 257 -29.92 12.66 5.43
N GLU A 258 -28.72 13.14 5.15
CA GLU A 258 -28.13 13.06 3.83
C GLU A 258 -27.62 11.64 3.64
N VAL A 259 -28.26 10.88 2.79
CA VAL A 259 -27.70 9.62 2.31
C VAL A 259 -26.60 10.01 1.32
N VAL A 260 -25.36 10.01 1.79
CA VAL A 260 -24.21 10.18 0.93
C VAL A 260 -24.09 8.90 0.11
N VAL A 261 -24.76 8.88 -1.04
CA VAL A 261 -24.54 7.80 -2.00
C VAL A 261 -23.12 7.93 -2.51
N THR A 262 -22.26 7.05 -2.08
CA THR A 262 -20.84 7.02 -2.48
C THR A 262 -20.72 6.86 -4.00
N VAL A 263 -19.60 7.27 -4.58
CA VAL A 263 -19.34 7.05 -6.01
C VAL A 263 -19.41 5.56 -6.33
N GLU A 264 -19.02 4.73 -5.38
CA GLU A 264 -19.06 3.28 -5.46
C GLU A 264 -20.50 2.75 -5.60
N GLU A 265 -21.44 3.16 -4.73
CA GLU A 265 -22.86 2.77 -4.78
C GLU A 265 -23.60 3.26 -6.03
N ARG A 266 -23.12 4.35 -6.66
CA ARG A 266 -23.68 4.84 -7.94
C ARG A 266 -23.19 4.06 -9.14
N LEU A 267 -21.99 3.51 -9.04
CA LEU A 267 -21.28 2.91 -10.16
C LEU A 267 -21.45 1.38 -10.19
N ILE A 268 -21.48 0.75 -9.01
CA ILE A 268 -21.60 -0.68 -8.84
C ILE A 268 -23.06 -0.99 -8.49
N ASP A 269 -23.70 -1.76 -9.34
CA ASP A 269 -25.07 -2.23 -9.11
C ASP A 269 -25.01 -3.47 -8.22
N ASP A 270 -25.28 -3.31 -6.92
CA ASP A 270 -25.31 -4.39 -5.92
C ASP A 270 -26.75 -4.84 -5.56
N HIS A 271 -27.73 -4.52 -6.42
CA HIS A 271 -29.10 -4.96 -6.18
C HIS A 271 -29.19 -6.50 -6.23
N GLU A 272 -29.97 -7.08 -5.32
CA GLU A 272 -30.30 -8.50 -5.34
C GLU A 272 -31.10 -8.85 -6.59
N ASP A 273 -30.65 -9.90 -7.29
CA ASP A 273 -31.32 -10.36 -8.51
C ASP A 273 -32.68 -11.00 -8.19
N SER A 274 -33.68 -10.78 -9.05
CA SER A 274 -34.97 -11.43 -8.90
C SER A 274 -34.88 -12.94 -9.21
N ALA A 275 -35.69 -13.76 -8.54
CA ALA A 275 -35.66 -15.21 -8.71
C ALA A 275 -35.91 -15.66 -10.17
N ASP A 276 -36.65 -14.85 -10.94
CA ASP A 276 -36.97 -15.14 -12.36
C ASP A 276 -35.77 -14.89 -13.31
N GLU A 277 -34.77 -14.10 -12.90
CA GLU A 277 -33.59 -13.78 -13.70
C GLU A 277 -32.41 -14.72 -13.43
N LEU A 278 -32.52 -15.53 -12.38
CA LEU A 278 -31.49 -16.45 -11.97
C LEU A 278 -31.49 -17.73 -12.82
N VAL A 279 -30.37 -18.03 -13.45
CA VAL A 279 -30.14 -19.25 -14.25
C VAL A 279 -29.10 -20.12 -13.55
N GLY A 280 -29.22 -21.43 -13.63
CA GLY A 280 -28.19 -22.36 -13.12
C GLY A 280 -26.82 -22.10 -13.76
N ARG A 281 -25.75 -22.08 -12.96
CA ARG A 281 -24.38 -21.91 -13.42
C ARG A 281 -23.51 -23.12 -13.11
N ALA A 282 -22.41 -23.26 -13.85
CA ALA A 282 -21.42 -24.29 -13.59
C ALA A 282 -20.80 -24.14 -12.18
N PRO A 283 -20.53 -25.26 -11.49
CA PRO A 283 -19.80 -25.21 -10.23
C PRO A 283 -18.32 -24.84 -10.46
N VAL A 284 -17.78 -24.10 -9.52
CA VAL A 284 -16.34 -23.77 -9.45
C VAL A 284 -15.73 -24.57 -8.33
N VAL A 285 -14.73 -25.38 -8.66
CA VAL A 285 -14.15 -26.38 -7.74
C VAL A 285 -12.68 -26.07 -7.52
N VAL A 286 -12.24 -25.92 -6.28
CA VAL A 286 -10.82 -25.78 -5.94
C VAL A 286 -10.24 -27.15 -5.55
N VAL A 287 -8.99 -27.41 -5.99
CA VAL A 287 -8.25 -28.61 -5.61
C VAL A 287 -7.15 -28.23 -4.62
N MET A 288 -7.20 -28.82 -3.42
CA MET A 288 -6.31 -28.55 -2.31
C MET A 288 -5.68 -29.81 -1.74
N GLY A 289 -4.67 -29.67 -0.90
CA GLY A 289 -4.00 -30.77 -0.21
C GLY A 289 -2.48 -30.60 -0.17
N HIS A 290 -1.80 -31.56 0.42
CA HIS A 290 -0.34 -31.54 0.58
C HIS A 290 0.42 -31.63 -0.73
N VAL A 291 1.69 -31.24 -0.72
CA VAL A 291 2.63 -31.46 -1.85
C VAL A 291 2.74 -32.98 -2.07
N ASP A 292 2.95 -33.42 -3.31
CA ASP A 292 3.12 -34.84 -3.70
C ASP A 292 1.92 -35.77 -3.43
N HIS A 293 0.77 -35.26 -2.97
CA HIS A 293 -0.46 -36.05 -2.88
C HIS A 293 -1.15 -36.26 -4.23
N GLY A 294 -0.62 -35.67 -5.29
CA GLY A 294 -1.06 -35.90 -6.68
C GLY A 294 -2.20 -35.00 -7.15
N LYS A 295 -2.33 -33.78 -6.62
CA LYS A 295 -3.32 -32.76 -7.07
C LYS A 295 -3.21 -32.48 -8.56
N THR A 296 -2.04 -32.04 -9.01
CA THR A 296 -1.77 -31.72 -10.41
C THR A 296 -1.89 -32.94 -11.30
N SER A 297 -1.50 -34.14 -10.82
CA SER A 297 -1.68 -35.40 -11.57
C SER A 297 -3.16 -35.76 -11.74
N LEU A 298 -4.01 -35.53 -10.72
CA LEU A 298 -5.46 -35.69 -10.83
C LEU A 298 -6.03 -34.75 -11.90
N LEU A 299 -5.63 -33.49 -11.84
CA LEU A 299 -6.10 -32.47 -12.77
C LEU A 299 -5.59 -32.71 -14.21
N ASP A 300 -4.34 -33.17 -14.37
CA ASP A 300 -3.79 -33.57 -15.67
C ASP A 300 -4.59 -34.72 -16.29
N TYR A 301 -4.99 -35.71 -15.47
CA TYR A 301 -5.85 -36.80 -15.93
C TYR A 301 -7.22 -36.27 -16.40
N ILE A 302 -7.87 -35.41 -15.63
CA ILE A 302 -9.17 -34.83 -15.94
C ILE A 302 -9.11 -33.98 -17.22
N ARG A 303 -8.01 -33.26 -17.45
CA ARG A 303 -7.80 -32.40 -18.63
C ARG A 303 -7.28 -33.18 -19.86
N HIS A 304 -6.84 -34.41 -19.69
CA HIS A 304 -6.05 -35.14 -20.69
C HIS A 304 -4.80 -34.37 -21.15
N ALA A 305 -4.13 -33.72 -20.19
CA ALA A 305 -2.94 -32.89 -20.40
C ALA A 305 -1.76 -33.42 -19.56
N ASN A 306 -0.59 -32.83 -19.73
CA ASN A 306 0.60 -33.17 -18.97
C ASN A 306 1.33 -31.89 -18.54
N VAL A 307 0.72 -31.11 -17.66
CA VAL A 307 1.23 -29.82 -17.18
C VAL A 307 2.31 -30.02 -16.13
N ALA A 308 2.12 -31.00 -15.24
CA ALA A 308 3.05 -31.31 -14.15
C ALA A 308 4.49 -31.53 -14.63
N SER A 309 4.69 -32.18 -15.80
CA SER A 309 6.03 -32.38 -16.36
C SER A 309 6.69 -31.12 -16.92
N GLY A 310 5.93 -30.07 -17.18
CA GLY A 310 6.40 -28.79 -17.70
C GLY A 310 6.75 -27.77 -16.62
N GLU A 311 6.27 -27.97 -15.40
CA GLU A 311 6.49 -27.05 -14.30
C GLU A 311 7.89 -27.17 -13.67
N ALA A 312 8.48 -26.03 -13.27
CA ALA A 312 9.80 -26.01 -12.66
C ALA A 312 9.78 -26.73 -11.30
N GLY A 313 10.63 -27.72 -11.13
CA GLY A 313 10.67 -28.53 -9.92
C GLY A 313 9.56 -29.58 -9.81
N GLY A 314 8.69 -29.72 -10.82
CA GLY A 314 7.55 -30.65 -10.80
C GLY A 314 6.46 -30.29 -9.80
N ILE A 315 6.39 -29.01 -9.37
CA ILE A 315 5.43 -28.50 -8.39
C ILE A 315 4.64 -27.35 -8.97
N THR A 316 3.34 -27.32 -8.71
CA THR A 316 2.48 -26.19 -9.09
C THR A 316 2.80 -24.96 -8.24
N GLN A 317 3.08 -23.82 -8.90
CA GLN A 317 3.46 -22.57 -8.27
C GLN A 317 2.54 -21.40 -8.64
N HIS A 318 1.59 -21.62 -9.57
CA HIS A 318 0.59 -20.65 -10.03
C HIS A 318 -0.81 -21.21 -9.83
N ILE A 319 -1.81 -20.33 -9.78
CA ILE A 319 -3.21 -20.77 -9.77
C ILE A 319 -3.65 -21.02 -11.20
N GLY A 320 -3.86 -22.28 -11.58
CA GLY A 320 -4.46 -22.66 -12.85
C GLY A 320 -5.99 -22.63 -12.79
N ALA A 321 -6.65 -22.06 -13.79
CA ALA A 321 -8.10 -22.07 -13.90
C ALA A 321 -8.51 -22.60 -15.27
N TYR A 322 -9.40 -23.59 -15.32
CA TYR A 322 -9.85 -24.19 -16.59
C TYR A 322 -11.21 -24.87 -16.44
N THR A 323 -11.92 -25.01 -17.54
CA THR A 323 -13.24 -25.62 -17.62
C THR A 323 -13.19 -26.97 -18.34
N VAL A 324 -13.79 -27.99 -17.70
CA VAL A 324 -13.95 -29.33 -18.27
C VAL A 324 -15.43 -29.64 -18.42
N GLU A 325 -15.82 -30.25 -19.51
CA GLU A 325 -17.19 -30.70 -19.76
C GLU A 325 -17.31 -32.19 -19.40
N ILE A 326 -18.20 -32.50 -18.45
CA ILE A 326 -18.42 -33.84 -17.93
C ILE A 326 -19.89 -34.19 -18.12
N ASN A 327 -20.17 -35.25 -18.88
CA ASN A 327 -21.55 -35.67 -19.19
C ASN A 327 -22.46 -34.54 -19.71
N GLY A 328 -21.87 -33.53 -20.40
CA GLY A 328 -22.61 -32.36 -20.90
C GLY A 328 -22.77 -31.22 -19.90
N SER A 329 -22.27 -31.37 -18.69
CA SER A 329 -22.25 -30.31 -17.66
C SER A 329 -20.82 -29.73 -17.53
N PRO A 330 -20.63 -28.42 -17.67
CA PRO A 330 -19.33 -27.80 -17.48
C PRO A 330 -19.00 -27.69 -15.98
N ILE A 331 -17.74 -27.98 -15.61
CA ILE A 331 -17.18 -27.77 -14.27
C ILE A 331 -15.90 -26.96 -14.44
N THR A 332 -15.76 -25.93 -13.63
CA THR A 332 -14.53 -25.10 -13.60
C THR A 332 -13.66 -25.50 -12.44
N PHE A 333 -12.41 -25.88 -12.73
CA PHE A 333 -11.42 -26.26 -11.73
C PHE A 333 -10.42 -25.15 -11.50
N LEU A 334 -10.07 -24.93 -10.23
CA LEU A 334 -8.96 -24.10 -9.80
C LEU A 334 -7.87 -24.98 -9.16
N ASP A 335 -6.70 -25.03 -9.79
CA ASP A 335 -5.51 -25.71 -9.23
C ASP A 335 -4.78 -24.76 -8.28
N THR A 336 -4.48 -25.20 -7.07
CA THR A 336 -3.76 -24.40 -6.08
C THR A 336 -2.45 -25.05 -5.66
N PRO A 337 -1.36 -24.26 -5.47
CA PRO A 337 -0.09 -24.76 -4.99
C PRO A 337 -0.22 -25.40 -3.61
N GLY A 338 0.41 -26.56 -3.38
CA GLY A 338 0.38 -27.29 -2.12
C GLY A 338 1.32 -26.73 -1.05
N HIS A 339 2.40 -26.05 -1.42
CA HIS A 339 3.45 -25.61 -0.52
C HIS A 339 2.99 -24.52 0.47
N GLU A 340 3.50 -24.58 1.72
CA GLU A 340 3.18 -23.63 2.80
C GLU A 340 3.35 -22.16 2.40
N ALA A 341 4.38 -21.84 1.61
CA ALA A 341 4.61 -20.50 1.10
C ALA A 341 3.40 -19.87 0.40
N PHE A 342 2.50 -20.67 -0.17
CA PHE A 342 1.35 -20.23 -0.96
C PHE A 342 0.02 -20.25 -0.19
N THR A 343 0.04 -20.09 1.14
CA THR A 343 -1.17 -20.03 2.00
C THR A 343 -2.20 -19.02 1.49
N SER A 344 -1.75 -17.82 1.08
CA SER A 344 -2.64 -16.77 0.54
C SER A 344 -3.35 -17.21 -0.75
N MET A 345 -2.70 -18.00 -1.60
CA MET A 345 -3.30 -18.52 -2.84
C MET A 345 -4.37 -19.58 -2.52
N ARG A 346 -4.15 -20.46 -1.52
CA ARG A 346 -5.16 -21.44 -1.09
C ARG A 346 -6.37 -20.77 -0.47
N ALA A 347 -6.16 -19.80 0.42
CA ALA A 347 -7.26 -19.01 1.01
C ALA A 347 -8.10 -18.31 -0.06
N ARG A 348 -7.44 -17.69 -1.03
CA ARG A 348 -8.09 -17.05 -2.19
C ARG A 348 -8.86 -18.05 -3.03
N GLY A 349 -8.26 -19.22 -3.33
CA GLY A 349 -8.93 -20.30 -4.05
C GLY A 349 -10.23 -20.71 -3.37
N ALA A 350 -10.20 -20.94 -2.04
CA ALA A 350 -11.40 -21.27 -1.25
C ALA A 350 -12.49 -20.20 -1.31
N MET A 351 -12.12 -18.92 -1.16
CA MET A 351 -13.09 -17.81 -1.11
C MET A 351 -13.85 -17.58 -2.44
N VAL A 352 -13.28 -18.02 -3.56
CA VAL A 352 -13.83 -17.76 -4.90
C VAL A 352 -14.61 -18.94 -5.45
N THR A 353 -14.55 -20.10 -4.80
CA THR A 353 -15.12 -21.38 -5.27
C THR A 353 -16.33 -21.84 -4.49
N ASP A 354 -17.07 -22.76 -5.06
CA ASP A 354 -18.31 -23.33 -4.51
C ASP A 354 -18.07 -24.66 -3.78
N ILE A 355 -17.07 -25.46 -4.23
CA ILE A 355 -16.76 -26.79 -3.71
C ILE A 355 -15.23 -26.91 -3.58
N ALA A 356 -14.75 -27.60 -2.53
CA ALA A 356 -13.33 -27.91 -2.39
C ALA A 356 -13.10 -29.42 -2.50
N ILE A 357 -12.13 -29.84 -3.30
CA ILE A 357 -11.61 -31.20 -3.33
C ILE A 357 -10.34 -31.24 -2.49
N LEU A 358 -10.36 -32.05 -1.43
CA LEU A 358 -9.18 -32.33 -0.61
C LEU A 358 -8.52 -33.61 -1.08
N VAL A 359 -7.34 -33.50 -1.68
CA VAL A 359 -6.57 -34.67 -2.14
C VAL A 359 -5.62 -35.12 -1.02
N VAL A 360 -5.80 -36.38 -0.61
CA VAL A 360 -4.98 -37.02 0.43
C VAL A 360 -4.38 -38.29 -0.13
N ALA A 361 -3.07 -38.50 0.01
CA ALA A 361 -2.43 -39.73 -0.44
C ALA A 361 -2.68 -40.88 0.55
N ALA A 362 -3.04 -42.04 0.02
CA ALA A 362 -3.41 -43.24 0.82
C ALA A 362 -2.25 -43.82 1.63
N ASP A 363 -1.02 -43.56 1.23
CA ASP A 363 0.23 -43.99 1.84
C ASP A 363 0.70 -43.06 2.97
N ASP A 364 0.58 -41.74 2.78
CA ASP A 364 1.11 -40.72 3.68
C ASP A 364 0.11 -40.34 4.80
N GLY A 365 -1.17 -40.17 4.48
CA GLY A 365 -2.20 -39.73 5.40
C GLY A 365 -2.35 -38.21 5.48
N ILE A 366 -2.86 -37.69 6.61
CA ILE A 366 -3.10 -36.27 6.83
C ILE A 366 -1.80 -35.58 7.24
N MET A 367 -1.36 -34.62 6.43
CA MET A 367 -0.16 -33.82 6.61
C MET A 367 -0.51 -32.37 7.04
N PRO A 368 0.43 -31.57 7.57
CA PRO A 368 0.12 -30.20 8.06
C PRO A 368 -0.57 -29.31 7.03
N GLN A 369 -0.16 -29.37 5.75
CA GLN A 369 -0.79 -28.60 4.69
C GLN A 369 -2.20 -29.09 4.31
N THR A 370 -2.50 -30.37 4.60
CA THR A 370 -3.86 -30.93 4.49
C THR A 370 -4.76 -30.32 5.56
N ILE A 371 -4.27 -30.19 6.80
CA ILE A 371 -4.97 -29.55 7.91
C ILE A 371 -5.26 -28.06 7.58
N GLU A 372 -4.25 -27.37 7.06
CA GLU A 372 -4.39 -25.99 6.60
C GLU A 372 -5.48 -25.86 5.53
N SER A 373 -5.51 -26.78 4.55
CA SER A 373 -6.52 -26.82 3.49
C SER A 373 -7.93 -27.04 4.04
N ILE A 374 -8.09 -27.91 5.02
CA ILE A 374 -9.36 -28.12 5.74
C ILE A 374 -9.83 -26.84 6.42
N ASN A 375 -8.92 -26.16 7.11
CA ASN A 375 -9.23 -24.91 7.81
C ASN A 375 -9.64 -23.80 6.83
N HIS A 376 -9.01 -23.70 5.65
CA HIS A 376 -9.39 -22.74 4.61
C HIS A 376 -10.78 -23.05 4.04
N ALA A 377 -11.10 -24.30 3.76
CA ALA A 377 -12.43 -24.70 3.29
C ALA A 377 -13.53 -24.40 4.34
N LYS A 378 -13.27 -24.73 5.61
CA LYS A 378 -14.18 -24.41 6.72
C LYS A 378 -14.35 -22.91 6.92
N ALA A 379 -13.28 -22.13 6.85
CA ALA A 379 -13.34 -20.68 6.98
C ALA A 379 -14.11 -20.01 5.83
N ALA A 380 -14.03 -20.58 4.63
CA ALA A 380 -14.79 -20.13 3.47
C ALA A 380 -16.26 -20.64 3.46
N GLY A 381 -16.60 -21.60 4.34
CA GLY A 381 -17.94 -22.18 4.42
C GLY A 381 -18.33 -23.02 3.21
N ILE A 382 -17.36 -23.56 2.46
CA ILE A 382 -17.62 -24.38 1.27
C ILE A 382 -17.62 -25.87 1.60
N PRO A 383 -18.50 -26.68 0.98
CA PRO A 383 -18.53 -28.12 1.13
C PRO A 383 -17.24 -28.76 0.65
N LEU A 384 -16.83 -29.81 1.36
CA LEU A 384 -15.59 -30.53 1.11
C LEU A 384 -15.87 -31.92 0.54
N VAL A 385 -15.18 -32.28 -0.54
CA VAL A 385 -15.13 -33.64 -1.09
C VAL A 385 -13.72 -34.17 -0.91
N VAL A 386 -13.55 -35.35 -0.32
CA VAL A 386 -12.24 -35.93 -0.06
C VAL A 386 -11.91 -36.95 -1.14
N ALA A 387 -10.79 -36.75 -1.82
CA ALA A 387 -10.23 -37.68 -2.80
C ALA A 387 -9.02 -38.39 -2.20
N ILE A 388 -9.15 -39.66 -1.82
CA ILE A 388 -8.06 -40.48 -1.33
C ILE A 388 -7.31 -41.04 -2.53
N ASN A 389 -6.16 -40.44 -2.84
CA ASN A 389 -5.38 -40.74 -4.03
C ASN A 389 -4.29 -41.79 -3.75
N LYS A 390 -3.63 -42.25 -4.82
CA LYS A 390 -2.57 -43.28 -4.81
C LYS A 390 -3.07 -44.66 -4.32
N MET A 391 -4.31 -45.04 -4.63
CA MET A 391 -4.86 -46.36 -4.30
C MET A 391 -4.13 -47.51 -4.99
N ASP A 392 -3.30 -47.21 -6.00
CA ASP A 392 -2.44 -48.17 -6.70
C ASP A 392 -1.14 -48.51 -5.97
N THR A 393 -0.81 -47.82 -4.85
CA THR A 393 0.43 -48.06 -4.10
C THR A 393 0.27 -49.20 -3.10
N VAL A 394 1.40 -49.91 -2.88
CA VAL A 394 1.45 -50.98 -1.88
C VAL A 394 1.46 -50.32 -0.48
N GLY A 395 0.40 -50.60 0.31
CA GLY A 395 0.24 -50.00 1.66
C GLY A 395 -0.86 -48.95 1.74
N ALA A 396 -1.58 -48.69 0.62
CA ALA A 396 -2.74 -47.81 0.63
C ALA A 396 -3.78 -48.25 1.69
N ASN A 397 -4.14 -47.35 2.61
CA ASN A 397 -5.10 -47.64 3.67
C ASN A 397 -6.12 -46.51 3.80
N PRO A 398 -7.23 -46.59 3.06
CA PRO A 398 -8.26 -45.56 3.09
C PRO A 398 -8.98 -45.45 4.44
N GLU A 399 -9.14 -46.58 5.15
CA GLU A 399 -9.81 -46.56 6.46
C GLU A 399 -9.05 -45.78 7.52
N ARG A 400 -7.71 -45.82 7.50
CA ARG A 400 -6.87 -45.00 8.36
C ARG A 400 -7.10 -43.51 8.10
N ILE A 401 -7.24 -43.11 6.82
CA ILE A 401 -7.46 -41.70 6.47
C ILE A 401 -8.86 -41.24 6.91
N LYS A 402 -9.90 -42.08 6.71
CA LYS A 402 -11.25 -41.79 7.20
C LYS A 402 -11.25 -41.57 8.72
N GLN A 403 -10.52 -42.39 9.49
CA GLN A 403 -10.35 -42.20 10.93
C GLN A 403 -9.66 -40.88 11.26
N GLN A 404 -8.57 -40.55 10.59
CA GLN A 404 -7.86 -39.30 10.81
C GLN A 404 -8.70 -38.07 10.47
N LEU A 405 -9.56 -38.14 9.44
CA LEU A 405 -10.47 -37.05 9.07
C LEU A 405 -11.47 -36.73 10.18
N THR A 406 -11.93 -37.73 10.93
CA THR A 406 -12.87 -37.50 12.05
C THR A 406 -12.23 -36.71 13.20
N GLU A 407 -10.90 -36.75 13.36
CA GLU A 407 -10.19 -35.91 14.34
C GLU A 407 -10.30 -34.42 14.01
N TYR A 408 -10.60 -34.07 12.75
CA TYR A 408 -10.77 -32.72 12.25
C TYR A 408 -12.24 -32.37 11.96
N ASP A 409 -13.22 -33.07 12.58
CA ASP A 409 -14.66 -32.88 12.39
C ASP A 409 -15.12 -33.04 10.93
N ILE A 410 -14.49 -33.95 10.19
CA ILE A 410 -14.89 -34.36 8.85
C ILE A 410 -15.32 -35.82 8.94
N VAL A 411 -16.65 -36.02 8.94
CA VAL A 411 -17.21 -37.38 9.06
C VAL A 411 -17.64 -37.84 7.66
N PRO A 412 -17.11 -38.99 7.19
CA PRO A 412 -17.55 -39.59 5.94
C PRO A 412 -19.04 -39.92 5.90
N GLU A 413 -19.67 -39.81 4.74
CA GLU A 413 -21.06 -40.19 4.53
C GLU A 413 -21.36 -41.61 4.93
N GLU A 414 -20.42 -42.55 4.70
CA GLU A 414 -20.52 -43.97 5.14
C GLU A 414 -20.68 -44.12 6.66
N TRP A 415 -20.22 -43.14 7.43
CA TRP A 415 -20.32 -43.12 8.89
C TRP A 415 -21.40 -42.17 9.42
N GLY A 416 -22.28 -41.71 8.52
CA GLY A 416 -23.42 -40.82 8.84
C GLY A 416 -23.07 -39.34 8.90
N GLY A 417 -21.99 -38.91 8.28
CA GLY A 417 -21.63 -37.50 8.08
C GLY A 417 -22.09 -36.95 6.75
N ASP A 418 -21.62 -35.75 6.42
CA ASP A 418 -22.00 -34.99 5.22
C ASP A 418 -20.88 -34.95 4.17
N THR A 419 -19.72 -35.58 4.42
CA THR A 419 -18.57 -35.47 3.54
C THR A 419 -18.44 -36.68 2.62
N ILE A 420 -18.42 -36.43 1.32
CA ILE A 420 -18.21 -37.47 0.31
C ILE A 420 -16.72 -37.82 0.26
N VAL A 421 -16.43 -39.14 0.35
CA VAL A 421 -15.05 -39.65 0.30
C VAL A 421 -14.89 -40.62 -0.87
N CYS A 422 -14.04 -40.25 -1.84
CA CYS A 422 -13.80 -41.04 -3.05
C CYS A 422 -12.38 -41.63 -3.04
N PRO A 423 -12.20 -42.95 -3.02
CA PRO A 423 -10.91 -43.57 -3.26
C PRO A 423 -10.58 -43.51 -4.75
N ILE A 424 -9.42 -42.93 -5.10
CA ILE A 424 -9.00 -42.70 -6.49
C ILE A 424 -7.55 -43.09 -6.73
N SER A 425 -7.19 -43.26 -7.99
CA SER A 425 -5.80 -43.26 -8.43
C SER A 425 -5.65 -42.37 -9.67
N ALA A 426 -5.01 -41.20 -9.48
CA ALA A 426 -4.73 -40.26 -10.57
C ALA A 426 -3.85 -40.88 -11.68
N LYS A 427 -3.03 -41.88 -11.33
CA LYS A 427 -2.12 -42.55 -12.28
C LYS A 427 -2.86 -43.56 -13.17
N THR A 428 -3.80 -44.33 -12.62
CA THR A 428 -4.51 -45.39 -13.34
C THR A 428 -5.88 -44.94 -13.83
N GLY A 429 -6.40 -43.82 -13.35
CA GLY A 429 -7.74 -43.31 -13.65
C GLY A 429 -8.85 -43.94 -12.78
N MET A 430 -8.51 -44.86 -11.89
CA MET A 430 -9.49 -45.55 -11.03
C MET A 430 -10.26 -44.54 -10.16
N GLY A 431 -11.58 -44.63 -10.15
CA GLY A 431 -12.46 -43.86 -9.29
C GLY A 431 -12.63 -42.38 -9.63
N ILE A 432 -11.96 -41.89 -10.69
CA ILE A 432 -12.07 -40.46 -11.07
C ILE A 432 -13.44 -40.13 -11.64
N ASP A 433 -14.02 -41.03 -12.47
CA ASP A 433 -15.36 -40.82 -13.01
C ASP A 433 -16.40 -40.71 -11.89
N ASN A 434 -16.31 -41.55 -10.87
CA ASN A 434 -17.18 -41.49 -9.69
C ASN A 434 -16.99 -40.18 -8.90
N LEU A 435 -15.74 -39.69 -8.74
CA LEU A 435 -15.48 -38.38 -8.13
C LEU A 435 -16.17 -37.26 -8.90
N LEU A 436 -16.09 -37.29 -10.22
CA LEU A 436 -16.66 -36.27 -11.10
C LEU A 436 -18.21 -36.30 -11.09
N GLU A 437 -18.80 -37.51 -11.09
CA GLU A 437 -20.27 -37.68 -10.93
C GLU A 437 -20.76 -37.14 -9.58
N ASN A 438 -20.05 -37.43 -8.49
CA ASN A 438 -20.40 -36.90 -7.16
C ASN A 438 -20.30 -35.37 -7.11
N LEU A 439 -19.34 -34.75 -7.83
CA LEU A 439 -19.27 -33.28 -7.92
C LEU A 439 -20.47 -32.69 -8.66
N VAL A 440 -20.95 -33.33 -9.75
CA VAL A 440 -22.15 -32.87 -10.47
C VAL A 440 -23.38 -32.97 -9.57
N VAL A 441 -23.56 -34.10 -8.86
CA VAL A 441 -24.71 -34.29 -7.95
C VAL A 441 -24.64 -33.25 -6.79
N LEU A 442 -23.47 -33.02 -6.23
CA LEU A 442 -23.31 -32.03 -5.17
C LEU A 442 -23.62 -30.60 -5.67
N ALA A 443 -23.20 -30.25 -6.89
CA ALA A 443 -23.50 -28.97 -7.51
C ALA A 443 -25.01 -28.78 -7.75
N GLU A 444 -25.74 -29.84 -8.10
CA GLU A 444 -27.21 -29.81 -8.24
C GLU A 444 -27.89 -29.59 -6.86
N VAL A 445 -27.39 -30.22 -5.82
CA VAL A 445 -27.92 -30.04 -4.44
C VAL A 445 -27.69 -28.61 -3.95
N LEU A 446 -26.56 -27.98 -4.33
CA LEU A 446 -26.25 -26.61 -3.96
C LEU A 446 -27.09 -25.56 -4.71
N GLU A 447 -27.81 -25.95 -5.75
CA GLU A 447 -28.63 -25.05 -6.60
C GLU A 447 -27.92 -23.76 -7.01
N LEU A 448 -26.67 -23.88 -7.56
CA LEU A 448 -25.86 -22.74 -7.94
C LEU A 448 -26.53 -21.92 -9.05
N LYS A 449 -26.82 -20.65 -8.78
CA LYS A 449 -27.54 -19.74 -9.69
C LYS A 449 -26.75 -18.45 -9.90
N ALA A 450 -26.87 -17.84 -11.08
CA ALA A 450 -26.35 -16.52 -11.40
C ALA A 450 -27.23 -15.83 -12.44
N ASN A 451 -27.19 -14.52 -12.53
CA ASN A 451 -27.90 -13.73 -13.55
C ASN A 451 -26.95 -13.40 -14.73
N PRO A 452 -27.07 -14.05 -15.90
CA PRO A 452 -26.19 -13.79 -17.02
C PRO A 452 -26.43 -12.43 -17.71
N ASN A 453 -27.61 -11.79 -17.48
CA ASN A 453 -27.98 -10.56 -18.18
C ASN A 453 -27.47 -9.29 -17.49
N ARG A 454 -26.81 -9.41 -16.37
CA ARG A 454 -26.24 -8.31 -15.58
C ARG A 454 -24.82 -7.93 -16.06
N ALA A 455 -24.35 -6.75 -15.63
CA ALA A 455 -22.92 -6.37 -15.76
C ALA A 455 -22.04 -7.39 -15.02
N ALA A 456 -20.91 -7.75 -15.62
CA ALA A 456 -20.06 -8.78 -15.06
C ALA A 456 -19.47 -8.37 -13.70
N LYS A 457 -19.57 -9.29 -12.74
CA LYS A 457 -18.92 -9.23 -11.43
C LYS A 457 -18.18 -10.53 -11.16
N GLY A 458 -17.03 -10.46 -10.53
CA GLY A 458 -16.26 -11.66 -10.19
C GLY A 458 -14.97 -11.34 -9.46
N ALA A 459 -14.04 -12.28 -9.47
CA ALA A 459 -12.78 -12.17 -8.74
C ALA A 459 -11.56 -12.30 -9.67
N VAL A 460 -10.49 -11.59 -9.33
CA VAL A 460 -9.17 -11.71 -9.95
C VAL A 460 -8.46 -12.91 -9.35
N ILE A 461 -8.22 -13.94 -10.15
CA ILE A 461 -7.47 -15.14 -9.73
C ILE A 461 -5.99 -14.81 -9.65
N GLU A 462 -5.45 -14.27 -10.75
CA GLU A 462 -4.04 -13.98 -10.90
C GLU A 462 -3.82 -12.76 -11.82
N ALA A 463 -2.72 -12.03 -11.61
CA ALA A 463 -2.37 -10.89 -12.45
C ALA A 463 -0.87 -10.85 -12.74
N ARG A 464 -0.52 -10.50 -13.98
CA ARG A 464 0.86 -10.44 -14.48
C ARG A 464 1.10 -9.27 -15.41
N LEU A 465 2.36 -8.92 -15.58
CA LEU A 465 2.79 -7.86 -16.49
C LEU A 465 3.50 -8.48 -17.71
N ASP A 466 2.89 -8.40 -18.87
CA ASP A 466 3.48 -8.84 -20.13
C ASP A 466 4.14 -7.65 -20.86
N LYS A 467 5.35 -7.85 -21.42
CA LYS A 467 6.10 -6.78 -22.11
C LYS A 467 5.39 -6.25 -23.37
N GLY A 468 4.63 -7.09 -24.06
CA GLY A 468 3.97 -6.74 -25.32
C GLY A 468 2.52 -6.32 -25.16
N ARG A 469 1.80 -6.97 -24.24
CA ARG A 469 0.35 -6.78 -24.03
C ARG A 469 0.02 -5.86 -22.86
N GLY A 470 1.02 -5.52 -22.01
CA GLY A 470 0.84 -4.75 -20.78
C GLY A 470 0.28 -5.60 -19.63
N PRO A 471 -0.47 -5.00 -18.70
CA PRO A 471 -1.12 -5.72 -17.60
C PRO A 471 -2.13 -6.74 -18.14
N ILE A 472 -2.02 -7.96 -17.67
CA ILE A 472 -2.89 -9.10 -17.98
C ILE A 472 -3.39 -9.63 -16.66
N MET A 473 -4.67 -9.96 -16.57
CA MET A 473 -5.25 -10.62 -15.41
C MET A 473 -6.11 -11.81 -15.83
N THR A 474 -6.06 -12.86 -15.05
CA THR A 474 -6.98 -14.01 -15.15
C THR A 474 -8.10 -13.77 -14.15
N VAL A 475 -9.33 -13.73 -14.62
CA VAL A 475 -10.51 -13.50 -13.80
C VAL A 475 -11.48 -14.66 -13.89
N LEU A 476 -12.22 -14.87 -12.83
CA LEU A 476 -13.37 -15.75 -12.80
C LEU A 476 -14.63 -14.90 -12.73
N VAL A 477 -15.48 -15.02 -13.74
CA VAL A 477 -16.79 -14.36 -13.73
C VAL A 477 -17.71 -15.12 -12.78
N GLN A 478 -18.25 -14.46 -11.77
CA GLN A 478 -19.17 -15.07 -10.80
C GLN A 478 -20.64 -14.76 -11.13
N ASN A 479 -20.91 -13.53 -11.58
CA ASN A 479 -22.24 -13.08 -11.97
C ASN A 479 -22.15 -12.17 -13.21
N GLY A 480 -23.18 -12.13 -14.02
CA GLY A 480 -23.22 -11.32 -15.23
C GLY A 480 -22.45 -11.91 -16.39
N THR A 481 -22.37 -11.18 -17.50
CA THR A 481 -21.62 -11.54 -18.69
C THR A 481 -20.61 -10.46 -19.03
N LEU A 482 -19.33 -10.84 -19.11
CA LEU A 482 -18.24 -9.97 -19.50
C LEU A 482 -18.11 -9.93 -21.01
N LYS A 483 -18.04 -8.73 -21.62
CA LYS A 483 -17.94 -8.54 -23.07
C LYS A 483 -16.68 -7.78 -23.46
N LEU A 484 -16.26 -7.99 -24.71
CA LEU A 484 -15.19 -7.17 -25.29
C LEU A 484 -15.58 -5.70 -25.33
N GLY A 485 -14.71 -4.83 -24.81
CA GLY A 485 -14.95 -3.38 -24.76
C GLY A 485 -15.52 -2.87 -23.46
N ASP A 486 -15.95 -3.75 -22.54
CA ASP A 486 -16.43 -3.35 -21.21
C ASP A 486 -15.34 -2.63 -20.42
N ILE A 487 -15.77 -1.70 -19.60
CA ILE A 487 -14.91 -1.00 -18.66
C ILE A 487 -14.96 -1.75 -17.35
N ILE A 488 -13.79 -2.13 -16.84
CA ILE A 488 -13.64 -2.92 -15.61
C ILE A 488 -12.88 -2.12 -14.57
N ILE A 489 -13.37 -2.21 -13.34
CA ILE A 489 -12.65 -1.80 -12.12
C ILE A 489 -12.26 -3.08 -11.40
N ALA A 490 -10.98 -3.24 -11.05
CA ALA A 490 -10.48 -4.31 -10.21
C ALA A 490 -9.58 -3.70 -9.12
N GLY A 491 -10.07 -3.68 -7.87
CA GLY A 491 -9.36 -3.02 -6.78
C GLY A 491 -8.99 -1.57 -7.08
N THR A 492 -7.70 -1.31 -7.24
CA THR A 492 -7.12 0.00 -7.58
C THR A 492 -6.75 0.16 -9.07
N ALA A 493 -7.13 -0.79 -9.92
CA ALA A 493 -6.89 -0.74 -11.34
C ALA A 493 -8.19 -0.55 -12.12
N VAL A 494 -8.15 0.25 -13.19
CA VAL A 494 -9.25 0.45 -14.12
C VAL A 494 -8.76 0.22 -15.54
N GLY A 495 -9.60 -0.31 -16.39
CA GLY A 495 -9.24 -0.51 -17.80
C GLY A 495 -10.42 -0.89 -18.66
N ARG A 496 -10.17 -0.96 -19.96
CA ARG A 496 -11.15 -1.44 -20.93
C ARG A 496 -10.68 -2.78 -21.51
N VAL A 497 -11.53 -3.78 -21.49
CA VAL A 497 -11.25 -5.11 -22.04
C VAL A 497 -10.89 -5.01 -23.52
N ARG A 498 -9.63 -5.29 -23.86
CA ARG A 498 -9.13 -5.29 -25.25
C ARG A 498 -9.15 -6.67 -25.87
N THR A 499 -8.76 -7.67 -25.10
CA THR A 499 -8.77 -9.08 -25.55
C THR A 499 -9.24 -9.95 -24.40
N MET A 500 -10.03 -10.96 -24.73
CA MET A 500 -10.40 -12.05 -23.84
C MET A 500 -9.92 -13.37 -24.46
N ILE A 501 -9.28 -14.19 -23.65
CA ILE A 501 -8.73 -15.48 -24.06
C ILE A 501 -9.20 -16.52 -23.06
N ASN A 502 -9.76 -17.63 -23.52
CA ASN A 502 -10.17 -18.73 -22.67
C ASN A 502 -8.96 -19.60 -22.24
N ASP A 503 -9.22 -20.59 -21.39
CA ASP A 503 -8.25 -21.58 -20.90
C ASP A 503 -7.56 -22.39 -22.03
N LYS A 504 -8.22 -22.51 -23.20
CA LYS A 504 -7.71 -23.19 -24.41
C LYS A 504 -6.87 -22.28 -25.32
N GLY A 505 -6.60 -21.03 -24.90
CA GLY A 505 -5.84 -20.05 -25.69
C GLY A 505 -6.61 -19.40 -26.83
N GLN A 506 -7.92 -19.61 -26.95
CA GLN A 506 -8.75 -19.07 -27.99
C GLN A 506 -9.33 -17.71 -27.60
N ARG A 507 -9.44 -16.80 -28.57
CA ARG A 507 -10.10 -15.50 -28.33
C ARG A 507 -11.61 -15.68 -28.31
N ILE A 508 -12.24 -15.13 -27.29
CA ILE A 508 -13.69 -15.12 -27.10
C ILE A 508 -14.20 -13.68 -27.05
N SER A 509 -15.46 -13.48 -27.42
CA SER A 509 -16.13 -12.18 -27.40
C SER A 509 -16.90 -11.95 -26.10
N GLU A 510 -17.36 -13.01 -25.45
CA GLU A 510 -18.20 -12.99 -24.25
C GLU A 510 -17.79 -14.10 -23.29
N ALA A 511 -17.89 -13.83 -22.00
CA ALA A 511 -17.67 -14.80 -20.93
C ALA A 511 -18.82 -14.71 -19.92
N GLY A 512 -19.57 -15.79 -19.75
CA GLY A 512 -20.66 -15.92 -18.79
C GLY A 512 -20.17 -16.32 -17.40
N PRO A 513 -21.11 -16.56 -16.47
CA PRO A 513 -20.81 -16.99 -15.11
C PRO A 513 -20.02 -18.30 -15.06
N SER A 514 -19.15 -18.43 -14.08
CA SER A 514 -18.25 -19.56 -13.81
C SER A 514 -17.18 -19.83 -14.89
N VAL A 515 -16.99 -18.92 -15.87
CA VAL A 515 -16.00 -19.05 -16.92
C VAL A 515 -14.72 -18.30 -16.54
N PRO A 516 -13.54 -18.98 -16.48
CA PRO A 516 -12.26 -18.31 -16.29
C PRO A 516 -11.79 -17.70 -17.60
N VAL A 517 -11.32 -16.45 -17.58
CA VAL A 517 -10.80 -15.76 -18.76
C VAL A 517 -9.56 -14.94 -18.47
N GLU A 518 -8.60 -14.99 -19.37
CA GLU A 518 -7.46 -14.07 -19.38
C GLU A 518 -7.84 -12.81 -20.15
N ILE A 519 -7.74 -11.65 -19.48
CA ILE A 519 -8.08 -10.35 -20.09
C ILE A 519 -6.88 -9.41 -20.10
N SER A 520 -6.84 -8.55 -21.13
CA SER A 520 -5.86 -7.47 -21.24
C SER A 520 -6.53 -6.13 -21.43
N GLY A 521 -5.84 -5.04 -21.07
CA GLY A 521 -6.31 -3.68 -21.29
C GLY A 521 -6.47 -2.86 -20.00
N MET A 522 -6.02 -3.40 -18.87
CA MET A 522 -5.95 -2.67 -17.61
C MET A 522 -4.87 -1.59 -17.64
N SER A 523 -5.04 -0.55 -16.83
CA SER A 523 -4.03 0.51 -16.66
C SER A 523 -2.84 0.05 -15.82
N GLU A 524 -3.09 -0.76 -14.82
CA GLU A 524 -2.11 -1.29 -13.86
C GLU A 524 -2.43 -2.76 -13.57
N VAL A 525 -1.49 -3.47 -12.95
CA VAL A 525 -1.70 -4.84 -12.48
C VAL A 525 -2.52 -4.78 -11.20
N PRO A 526 -3.76 -5.32 -11.15
CA PRO A 526 -4.57 -5.37 -9.93
C PRO A 526 -3.98 -6.37 -8.93
N SER A 527 -4.41 -6.27 -7.68
CA SER A 527 -4.08 -7.28 -6.68
C SER A 527 -4.85 -8.57 -6.97
N ALA A 528 -4.18 -9.69 -6.82
CA ALA A 528 -4.84 -10.97 -6.93
C ALA A 528 -5.80 -11.16 -5.72
N GLY A 529 -7.02 -11.60 -5.99
CA GLY A 529 -8.11 -11.68 -5.01
C GLY A 529 -9.02 -10.46 -4.96
N ASP A 530 -8.68 -9.37 -5.67
CA ASP A 530 -9.58 -8.23 -5.79
C ASP A 530 -10.88 -8.64 -6.52
N THR A 531 -11.99 -8.08 -6.10
CA THR A 531 -13.24 -8.17 -6.86
C THR A 531 -13.16 -7.25 -8.07
N PHE A 532 -13.64 -7.73 -9.22
CA PHE A 532 -13.82 -6.88 -10.38
C PHE A 532 -15.29 -6.64 -10.67
N ASN A 533 -15.62 -5.45 -11.15
CA ASN A 533 -16.95 -5.06 -11.59
C ASN A 533 -16.87 -4.40 -12.97
N ALA A 534 -17.73 -4.82 -13.88
CA ALA A 534 -17.93 -4.13 -15.14
C ALA A 534 -18.87 -2.94 -14.94
N VAL A 535 -18.50 -1.78 -15.48
CA VAL A 535 -19.20 -0.52 -15.26
C VAL A 535 -19.42 0.22 -16.59
N ALA A 536 -20.43 1.09 -16.64
CA ALA A 536 -20.79 1.81 -17.85
C ALA A 536 -19.97 3.09 -18.06
N ASP A 537 -19.57 3.78 -16.99
CA ASP A 537 -18.91 5.08 -17.04
C ASP A 537 -17.42 5.02 -16.67
N GLU A 538 -16.54 5.20 -17.66
CA GLU A 538 -15.09 5.20 -17.48
C GLU A 538 -14.58 6.37 -16.61
N ARG A 539 -15.26 7.52 -16.66
CA ARG A 539 -14.82 8.69 -15.91
C ARG A 539 -15.03 8.51 -14.41
N MET A 540 -16.23 8.07 -14.02
CA MET A 540 -16.53 7.76 -12.64
C MET A 540 -15.69 6.59 -12.12
N ALA A 541 -15.42 5.59 -12.98
CA ALA A 541 -14.54 4.49 -12.67
C ALA A 541 -13.11 4.94 -12.30
N ARG A 542 -12.56 5.89 -13.06
CA ARG A 542 -11.23 6.47 -12.77
C ARG A 542 -11.23 7.29 -11.48
N GLU A 543 -12.28 8.06 -11.24
CA GLU A 543 -12.44 8.85 -10.01
C GLU A 543 -12.46 7.95 -8.77
N LEU A 544 -13.26 6.87 -8.80
CA LEU A 544 -13.31 5.88 -7.73
C LEU A 544 -11.95 5.21 -7.48
N VAL A 545 -11.23 4.85 -8.55
CA VAL A 545 -9.89 4.24 -8.44
C VAL A 545 -8.87 5.20 -7.82
N GLU A 546 -8.90 6.49 -8.20
CA GLU A 546 -8.03 7.51 -7.60
C GLU A 546 -8.35 7.72 -6.12
N GLU A 547 -9.63 7.71 -5.75
CA GLU A 547 -10.07 7.77 -4.36
C GLU A 547 -9.56 6.57 -3.56
N ARG A 548 -9.77 5.33 -4.04
CA ARG A 548 -9.25 4.11 -3.40
C ARG A 548 -7.72 4.12 -3.24
N LYS A 549 -6.98 4.58 -4.27
CA LYS A 549 -5.51 4.76 -4.18
C LYS A 549 -5.11 5.76 -3.11
N THR A 550 -5.85 6.85 -2.98
CA THR A 550 -5.60 7.87 -1.96
C THR A 550 -5.87 7.34 -0.56
N GLN A 551 -6.98 6.60 -0.40
CA GLN A 551 -7.31 5.93 0.87
C GLN A 551 -6.25 4.91 1.26
N GLN A 552 -5.78 4.05 0.33
CA GLN A 552 -4.69 3.10 0.59
C GLN A 552 -3.38 3.79 0.99
N LYS A 553 -3.02 4.89 0.32
CA LYS A 553 -1.84 5.67 0.70
C LYS A 553 -1.98 6.26 2.10
N ASN A 554 -3.13 6.83 2.43
CA ASN A 554 -3.39 7.41 3.74
C ASN A 554 -3.37 6.34 4.84
N ALA A 555 -3.94 5.15 4.60
CA ALA A 555 -3.88 4.01 5.51
C ALA A 555 -2.44 3.54 5.73
N ALA A 556 -1.63 3.44 4.66
CA ALA A 556 -0.22 3.08 4.75
C ALA A 556 0.62 4.12 5.51
N PHE A 557 0.31 5.42 5.38
CA PHE A 557 0.95 6.48 6.17
C PHE A 557 0.49 6.47 7.64
N GLY A 558 -0.78 6.14 7.90
CA GLY A 558 -1.34 6.04 9.25
C GLY A 558 -0.78 4.88 10.07
N THR A 559 -0.40 3.78 9.42
CA THR A 559 0.23 2.60 10.05
C THR A 559 1.71 2.82 10.40
N ASN A 560 2.38 3.79 9.79
CA ASN A 560 3.69 4.23 10.25
C ASN A 560 3.53 4.94 11.60
N LYS A 561 3.48 4.18 12.71
CA LYS A 561 3.55 4.72 14.06
C LYS A 561 4.70 5.71 14.12
N LYS A 562 4.41 6.93 14.54
CA LYS A 562 5.45 7.91 14.89
C LYS A 562 6.35 7.20 15.89
N VAL A 563 7.57 6.85 15.47
CA VAL A 563 8.56 6.23 16.34
C VAL A 563 8.78 7.19 17.49
N SER A 564 8.33 6.82 18.69
CA SER A 564 8.56 7.60 19.90
C SER A 564 10.07 7.58 20.19
N LEU A 565 10.57 8.63 20.83
CA LEU A 565 11.96 8.66 21.31
C LEU A 565 12.27 7.46 22.23
N GLU A 566 11.28 6.98 22.96
CA GLU A 566 11.37 5.81 23.84
C GLU A 566 11.53 4.50 23.04
N ASP A 567 10.80 4.37 21.91
CA ASP A 567 10.97 3.24 20.99
C ASP A 567 12.35 3.26 20.32
N LEU A 568 12.89 4.46 20.02
CA LEU A 568 14.22 4.61 19.48
C LEU A 568 15.30 4.21 20.52
N PHE A 569 15.14 4.61 21.77
CA PHE A 569 16.03 4.22 22.86
C PHE A 569 15.97 2.71 23.15
N SER A 570 14.80 2.10 23.11
CA SER A 570 14.65 0.65 23.26
C SER A 570 15.27 -0.13 22.10
N GLN A 571 15.18 0.39 20.87
CA GLN A 571 15.84 -0.19 19.71
C GLN A 571 17.39 -0.06 19.78
N ILE A 572 17.90 1.04 20.29
CA ILE A 572 19.34 1.23 20.50
C ILE A 572 19.87 0.33 21.63
N GLN A 573 19.08 0.10 22.69
CA GLN A 573 19.44 -0.81 23.78
C GLN A 573 19.35 -2.29 23.40
N ALA A 574 18.49 -2.66 22.46
CA ALA A 574 18.34 -4.03 21.97
C ALA A 574 19.49 -4.50 21.08
N GLY A 575 20.48 -3.64 20.79
CA GLY A 575 21.61 -3.93 19.89
C GLY A 575 21.23 -3.73 18.42
N GLU A 576 22.20 -3.40 17.57
CA GLU A 576 22.02 -3.28 16.12
C GLU A 576 21.68 -4.63 15.51
N MET A 577 20.39 -4.96 15.37
CA MET A 577 19.99 -6.09 14.54
C MET A 577 20.45 -5.86 13.11
N LYS A 578 21.22 -6.78 12.57
CA LYS A 578 21.60 -6.73 11.16
C LYS A 578 20.36 -6.93 10.30
N THR A 579 20.13 -6.04 9.33
CA THR A 579 19.01 -6.16 8.40
C THR A 579 19.48 -6.59 7.03
N LEU A 580 18.92 -7.67 6.50
CA LEU A 580 19.11 -8.09 5.12
C LEU A 580 17.97 -7.50 4.28
N ASN A 581 18.28 -6.49 3.50
CA ASN A 581 17.32 -5.84 2.64
C ASN A 581 17.17 -6.59 1.33
N ILE A 582 15.92 -6.85 0.89
CA ILE A 582 15.63 -7.60 -0.33
C ILE A 582 14.61 -6.84 -1.18
N ILE A 583 14.79 -6.89 -2.50
CA ILE A 583 13.80 -6.48 -3.49
C ILE A 583 13.32 -7.73 -4.22
N VAL A 584 12.01 -7.98 -4.22
CA VAL A 584 11.40 -9.14 -4.86
C VAL A 584 10.75 -8.75 -6.18
N LYS A 585 11.09 -9.47 -7.24
CA LYS A 585 10.42 -9.39 -8.55
C LYS A 585 9.96 -10.77 -8.97
N ALA A 586 8.68 -10.90 -9.33
CA ALA A 586 8.10 -12.17 -9.79
C ALA A 586 7.34 -11.99 -11.09
N ASP A 587 7.00 -13.09 -11.72
CA ASP A 587 6.21 -13.12 -12.95
C ASP A 587 4.73 -12.80 -12.69
N VAL A 588 4.17 -13.26 -11.56
CA VAL A 588 2.78 -13.02 -11.15
C VAL A 588 2.69 -12.45 -9.75
N GLN A 589 1.58 -11.78 -9.48
CA GLN A 589 1.35 -11.10 -8.19
C GLN A 589 1.35 -12.07 -7.01
N GLY A 590 0.68 -13.20 -7.14
CA GLY A 590 0.61 -14.19 -6.08
C GLY A 590 1.96 -14.80 -5.70
N SER A 591 2.84 -15.05 -6.70
CA SER A 591 4.22 -15.49 -6.44
C SER A 591 5.05 -14.43 -5.74
N ALA A 592 4.88 -13.14 -6.10
CA ALA A 592 5.56 -12.03 -5.43
C ALA A 592 5.16 -11.92 -3.94
N GLU A 593 3.87 -12.08 -3.65
CA GLU A 593 3.34 -12.09 -2.28
C GLU A 593 3.85 -13.29 -1.47
N ALA A 594 3.86 -14.49 -2.07
CA ALA A 594 4.31 -15.72 -1.43
C ALA A 594 5.81 -15.66 -1.09
N VAL A 595 6.64 -15.25 -2.03
CA VAL A 595 8.10 -15.08 -1.81
C VAL A 595 8.34 -14.04 -0.73
N LYS A 596 7.67 -12.89 -0.77
CA LYS A 596 7.76 -11.85 0.25
C LYS A 596 7.42 -12.39 1.64
N ALA A 597 6.25 -13.02 1.79
CA ALA A 597 5.78 -13.56 3.06
C ALA A 597 6.70 -14.66 3.62
N SER A 598 7.25 -15.52 2.74
CA SER A 598 8.18 -16.57 3.12
C SER A 598 9.53 -16.02 3.59
N LEU A 599 10.07 -15.01 2.88
CA LEU A 599 11.33 -14.37 3.25
C LEU A 599 11.23 -13.57 4.55
N GLU A 600 10.10 -12.89 4.78
CA GLU A 600 9.86 -12.13 6.02
C GLU A 600 9.66 -13.04 7.26
N LYS A 601 9.23 -14.31 7.07
CA LYS A 601 9.18 -15.32 8.14
C LYS A 601 10.58 -15.77 8.59
N ILE A 602 11.59 -15.70 7.71
CA ILE A 602 12.97 -16.09 8.00
C ILE A 602 13.64 -14.94 8.80
N THR A 603 13.25 -14.76 10.05
CA THR A 603 13.84 -13.75 10.93
C THR A 603 14.39 -14.43 12.17
N ASN A 604 15.66 -14.15 12.53
CA ASN A 604 16.32 -14.61 13.72
C ASN A 604 16.51 -13.45 14.70
N GLU A 605 16.95 -13.76 15.95
CA GLU A 605 17.21 -12.74 16.96
C GLU A 605 18.30 -11.73 16.57
N GLU A 606 19.28 -12.13 15.74
CA GLU A 606 20.43 -11.32 15.32
C GLU A 606 20.28 -10.67 13.93
N VAL A 607 19.51 -11.33 13.02
CA VAL A 607 19.35 -10.88 11.62
C VAL A 607 17.89 -10.87 11.23
N ARG A 608 17.44 -9.75 10.70
CA ARG A 608 16.08 -9.56 10.18
C ARG A 608 16.09 -9.43 8.65
N VAL A 609 15.27 -10.21 7.97
CA VAL A 609 15.00 -10.02 6.54
C VAL A 609 13.90 -8.97 6.37
N LYS A 610 14.15 -7.98 5.52
CA LYS A 610 13.20 -6.92 5.20
C LYS A 610 13.03 -6.81 3.69
N VAL A 611 11.82 -7.07 3.20
CA VAL A 611 11.47 -6.83 1.81
C VAL A 611 11.08 -5.36 1.63
N ILE A 612 11.95 -4.59 0.98
CA ILE A 612 11.74 -3.15 0.75
C ILE A 612 10.71 -2.90 -0.35
N HIS A 613 10.80 -3.69 -1.43
CA HIS A 613 9.93 -3.56 -2.59
C HIS A 613 9.59 -4.92 -3.16
N SER A 614 8.30 -5.11 -3.48
CA SER A 614 7.79 -6.31 -4.15
C SER A 614 6.94 -5.87 -5.33
N ALA A 615 7.22 -6.38 -6.53
CA ALA A 615 6.46 -6.03 -7.72
C ALA A 615 6.51 -7.13 -8.79
N VAL A 616 5.60 -7.03 -9.75
CA VAL A 616 5.46 -7.98 -10.86
C VAL A 616 6.19 -7.48 -12.09
N GLY A 617 6.75 -8.41 -12.86
CA GLY A 617 7.40 -8.18 -14.15
C GLY A 617 8.92 -8.29 -14.11
N ALA A 618 9.57 -7.98 -15.22
CA ALA A 618 11.02 -8.05 -15.37
C ALA A 618 11.73 -7.06 -14.45
N ILE A 619 12.96 -7.38 -14.06
CA ILE A 619 13.81 -6.46 -13.30
C ILE A 619 14.28 -5.36 -14.24
N ASN A 620 14.06 -4.11 -13.88
CA ASN A 620 14.41 -2.91 -14.63
C ASN A 620 15.51 -2.09 -13.92
N GLU A 621 16.01 -1.06 -14.60
CA GLU A 621 17.09 -0.22 -14.10
C GLU A 621 16.72 0.50 -12.80
N SER A 622 15.46 0.92 -12.65
CA SER A 622 14.98 1.58 -11.42
C SER A 622 15.07 0.67 -10.21
N ASP A 623 14.82 -0.64 -10.37
CA ASP A 623 14.94 -1.62 -9.30
C ASP A 623 16.40 -1.76 -8.86
N VAL A 624 17.33 -1.75 -9.82
CA VAL A 624 18.78 -1.80 -9.54
C VAL A 624 19.25 -0.54 -8.82
N MET A 625 18.76 0.64 -9.21
CA MET A 625 19.09 1.90 -8.52
C MET A 625 18.56 1.89 -7.08
N LEU A 626 17.34 1.37 -6.86
CA LEU A 626 16.78 1.21 -5.52
C LEU A 626 17.62 0.24 -4.69
N ALA A 627 18.04 -0.89 -5.27
CA ALA A 627 18.91 -1.87 -4.60
C ALA A 627 20.26 -1.27 -4.23
N ALA A 628 20.88 -0.52 -5.14
CA ALA A 628 22.18 0.14 -4.90
C ALA A 628 22.12 1.16 -3.75
N THR A 629 21.02 1.95 -3.67
CA THR A 629 20.87 2.96 -2.62
C THR A 629 20.49 2.37 -1.25
N SER A 630 19.79 1.26 -1.23
CA SER A 630 19.34 0.60 0.01
C SER A 630 20.23 -0.57 0.46
N GLY A 631 21.30 -0.87 -0.28
CA GLY A 631 22.16 -2.04 -0.03
C GLY A 631 21.39 -3.36 -0.08
N ALA A 632 20.40 -3.46 -0.98
CA ALA A 632 19.51 -4.60 -1.08
C ALA A 632 19.97 -5.61 -2.14
N ILE A 633 19.65 -6.88 -1.93
CA ILE A 633 19.78 -7.95 -2.92
C ILE A 633 18.50 -8.01 -3.75
N ILE A 634 18.61 -8.21 -5.06
CA ILE A 634 17.46 -8.41 -5.94
C ILE A 634 17.19 -9.89 -6.12
N VAL A 635 16.01 -10.32 -5.70
CA VAL A 635 15.50 -11.68 -5.90
C VAL A 635 14.49 -11.67 -7.05
N GLY A 636 14.84 -12.34 -8.15
CA GLY A 636 13.96 -12.54 -9.30
C GLY A 636 13.36 -13.94 -9.30
N PHE A 637 12.04 -14.05 -9.15
CA PHE A 637 11.33 -15.32 -9.18
C PHE A 637 10.66 -15.51 -10.55
N ASN A 638 11.12 -16.51 -11.30
CA ASN A 638 10.68 -16.83 -12.67
C ASN A 638 10.77 -15.66 -13.69
N VAL A 639 11.53 -14.61 -13.37
CA VAL A 639 11.75 -13.42 -14.22
C VAL A 639 13.21 -13.29 -14.61
N ARG A 640 13.47 -12.43 -15.60
CA ARG A 640 14.82 -12.11 -16.06
C ARG A 640 15.04 -10.59 -16.07
N PRO A 641 16.25 -10.11 -15.80
CA PRO A 641 16.58 -8.70 -15.90
C PRO A 641 16.59 -8.24 -17.37
N ASP A 642 16.21 -6.99 -17.57
CA ASP A 642 16.43 -6.31 -18.85
C ASP A 642 17.92 -6.05 -19.08
N ASN A 643 18.34 -5.84 -20.33
CA ASN A 643 19.74 -5.60 -20.66
C ASN A 643 20.29 -4.36 -19.92
N ALA A 644 19.49 -3.26 -19.86
CA ALA A 644 19.86 -2.06 -19.11
C ALA A 644 20.03 -2.33 -17.60
N ALA A 645 19.14 -3.13 -17.01
CA ALA A 645 19.24 -3.54 -15.61
C ALA A 645 20.50 -4.38 -15.34
N ARG A 646 20.85 -5.29 -16.26
CA ARG A 646 22.06 -6.13 -16.14
C ARG A 646 23.33 -5.27 -16.16
N ASP A 647 23.41 -4.33 -17.12
CA ASP A 647 24.57 -3.43 -17.25
C ASP A 647 24.66 -2.45 -16.06
N SER A 648 23.52 -1.99 -15.56
CA SER A 648 23.45 -1.13 -14.38
C SER A 648 23.87 -1.87 -13.10
N ALA A 649 23.43 -3.11 -12.91
CA ALA A 649 23.81 -3.95 -11.78
C ALA A 649 25.31 -4.27 -11.76
N ALA A 650 25.89 -4.55 -12.93
CA ALA A 650 27.33 -4.77 -13.06
C ALA A 650 28.13 -3.51 -12.69
N ARG A 651 27.64 -2.32 -13.06
CA ARG A 651 28.29 -1.03 -12.70
C ARG A 651 28.15 -0.69 -11.22
N SER A 652 26.98 -0.97 -10.64
CA SER A 652 26.66 -0.63 -9.25
C SER A 652 27.00 -1.75 -8.26
N ASN A 653 27.55 -2.88 -8.74
CA ASN A 653 27.88 -4.07 -7.95
C ASN A 653 26.69 -4.59 -7.10
N VAL A 654 25.49 -4.59 -7.68
CA VAL A 654 24.27 -5.11 -7.06
C VAL A 654 24.14 -6.60 -7.34
N ASP A 655 23.95 -7.40 -6.29
CA ASP A 655 23.73 -8.85 -6.43
C ASP A 655 22.29 -9.12 -6.87
N MET A 656 22.15 -9.93 -7.93
CA MET A 656 20.86 -10.34 -8.50
C MET A 656 20.80 -11.86 -8.54
N ARG A 657 19.86 -12.44 -7.80
CA ARG A 657 19.63 -13.89 -7.73
C ARG A 657 18.33 -14.26 -8.43
N MET A 658 18.40 -15.26 -9.30
CA MET A 658 17.28 -15.68 -10.15
C MET A 658 16.89 -17.11 -9.82
N TYR A 659 15.66 -17.27 -9.32
CA TYR A 659 15.11 -18.57 -8.93
C TYR A 659 13.92 -18.97 -9.81
N ARG A 660 13.69 -20.27 -9.94
CA ARG A 660 12.50 -20.85 -10.55
C ARG A 660 11.68 -21.66 -9.56
N VAL A 661 12.33 -22.14 -8.51
CA VAL A 661 11.71 -22.91 -7.44
C VAL A 661 11.83 -22.13 -6.14
N ILE A 662 10.74 -22.03 -5.39
CA ILE A 662 10.70 -21.21 -4.15
C ILE A 662 11.62 -21.76 -3.07
N TYR A 663 11.80 -23.08 -3.00
CA TYR A 663 12.69 -23.72 -2.03
C TYR A 663 14.15 -23.29 -2.21
N ASP A 664 14.62 -23.18 -3.44
CA ASP A 664 16.00 -22.73 -3.73
C ASP A 664 16.20 -21.30 -3.23
N CYS A 665 15.22 -20.44 -3.42
CA CYS A 665 15.25 -19.08 -2.93
C CYS A 665 15.33 -19.02 -1.39
N ILE A 666 14.47 -19.76 -0.69
CA ILE A 666 14.42 -19.81 0.77
C ILE A 666 15.75 -20.32 1.32
N ASN A 667 16.24 -21.46 0.84
CA ASN A 667 17.46 -22.11 1.31
C ASN A 667 18.70 -21.22 1.11
N GLU A 668 18.82 -20.53 -0.03
CA GLU A 668 19.96 -19.66 -0.32
C GLU A 668 19.94 -18.40 0.57
N ILE A 669 18.77 -17.81 0.82
CA ILE A 669 18.64 -16.66 1.72
C ILE A 669 18.89 -17.07 3.18
N GLU A 670 18.42 -18.25 3.62
CA GLU A 670 18.78 -18.79 4.94
C GLU A 670 20.28 -19.03 5.09
N ALA A 671 20.93 -19.55 4.06
CA ALA A 671 22.38 -19.73 4.06
C ALA A 671 23.13 -18.39 4.12
N ALA A 672 22.63 -17.37 3.39
CA ALA A 672 23.18 -16.01 3.44
C ALA A 672 23.01 -15.40 4.85
N MET A 673 21.86 -15.57 5.48
CA MET A 673 21.63 -15.13 6.86
C MET A 673 22.57 -15.81 7.86
N LYS A 674 22.75 -17.15 7.75
CA LYS A 674 23.70 -17.89 8.59
C LYS A 674 25.11 -17.35 8.47
N GLY A 675 25.51 -16.96 7.25
CA GLY A 675 26.80 -16.29 7.01
C GLY A 675 26.94 -14.89 7.63
N MET A 676 25.82 -14.22 7.94
CA MET A 676 25.80 -12.90 8.59
C MET A 676 25.80 -12.99 10.14
N LEU A 677 25.53 -14.16 10.71
CA LEU A 677 25.54 -14.36 12.16
C LEU A 677 26.93 -14.10 12.73
N SER A 678 26.97 -13.56 13.94
CA SER A 678 28.23 -13.39 14.66
C SER A 678 28.77 -14.77 15.06
N PRO A 679 30.08 -15.06 14.89
CA PRO A 679 30.62 -16.34 15.26
C PRO A 679 30.43 -16.58 16.76
N LYS A 680 29.73 -17.65 17.12
CA LYS A 680 29.60 -18.07 18.51
C LYS A 680 30.81 -18.89 18.88
N PHE A 681 31.46 -18.52 20.00
CA PHE A 681 32.60 -19.24 20.53
C PHE A 681 32.14 -20.08 21.73
N LYS A 682 32.65 -21.32 21.81
CA LYS A 682 32.49 -22.18 22.96
C LYS A 682 33.85 -22.35 23.61
N GLU A 683 33.90 -22.32 24.92
CA GLU A 683 35.08 -22.69 25.68
C GLU A 683 35.31 -24.21 25.58
N ALA A 684 36.44 -24.57 25.04
CA ALA A 684 36.91 -25.95 24.99
C ALA A 684 38.07 -26.11 25.93
N ILE A 685 37.92 -26.88 26.98
CA ILE A 685 38.98 -27.22 27.92
C ILE A 685 39.94 -28.17 27.21
N ILE A 686 41.22 -27.79 27.14
CA ILE A 686 42.25 -28.57 26.43
C ILE A 686 43.05 -29.42 27.38
N GLY A 687 43.20 -29.03 28.66
CA GLY A 687 43.90 -29.80 29.64
C GLY A 687 44.06 -29.10 31.01
N HIS A 688 44.45 -29.88 31.99
CA HIS A 688 44.68 -29.39 33.34
C HIS A 688 46.13 -29.65 33.78
N ALA A 689 46.66 -28.71 34.59
CA ALA A 689 47.99 -28.88 35.21
C ALA A 689 47.94 -28.51 36.69
N GLU A 690 48.58 -29.34 37.52
CA GLU A 690 48.71 -29.11 38.97
C GLU A 690 50.01 -28.33 39.26
N VAL A 691 49.95 -27.27 40.05
CA VAL A 691 51.10 -26.50 40.47
C VAL A 691 51.83 -27.21 41.59
N ARG A 692 53.06 -27.67 41.29
CA ARG A 692 53.92 -28.37 42.27
C ARG A 692 54.87 -27.45 42.98
N GLU A 693 55.39 -26.45 42.27
CA GLU A 693 56.38 -25.48 42.80
C GLU A 693 56.12 -24.08 42.25
N THR A 694 56.48 -23.07 43.05
CA THR A 694 56.33 -21.65 42.62
C THR A 694 57.65 -20.92 42.81
N TYR A 695 58.13 -20.20 41.79
CA TYR A 695 59.38 -19.44 41.82
C TYR A 695 59.11 -17.96 41.56
N LYS A 696 59.51 -17.06 42.47
CA LYS A 696 59.40 -15.62 42.29
C LYS A 696 60.67 -15.09 41.62
N VAL A 697 60.57 -14.64 40.39
CA VAL A 697 61.67 -14.10 39.60
C VAL A 697 61.54 -12.56 39.51
N SER A 698 62.55 -11.87 40.02
CA SER A 698 62.62 -10.38 39.94
C SER A 698 62.61 -9.93 38.49
N LYS A 699 61.63 -9.15 38.07
CA LYS A 699 61.34 -8.63 36.72
C LYS A 699 60.41 -9.45 35.81
N VAL A 700 60.09 -10.71 36.13
CA VAL A 700 59.23 -11.57 35.27
C VAL A 700 57.94 -11.91 35.98
N GLY A 701 57.92 -11.96 37.32
CA GLY A 701 56.75 -12.36 38.12
C GLY A 701 56.89 -13.76 38.70
N THR A 702 55.77 -14.38 39.03
CA THR A 702 55.77 -15.76 39.58
C THR A 702 55.73 -16.78 38.44
N VAL A 703 56.75 -17.61 38.36
CA VAL A 703 56.82 -18.78 37.45
C VAL A 703 56.43 -20.02 38.24
N MET A 704 55.58 -20.85 37.65
CA MET A 704 55.03 -22.06 38.27
C MET A 704 55.63 -23.30 37.64
N GLY A 705 56.11 -24.21 38.45
CA GLY A 705 56.46 -25.55 38.03
C GLY A 705 55.22 -26.44 38.16
N CYS A 706 54.63 -26.78 36.99
CA CYS A 706 53.38 -27.53 36.92
C CYS A 706 53.56 -28.92 36.32
N TYR A 707 52.69 -29.82 36.70
CA TYR A 707 52.60 -31.16 36.13
C TYR A 707 51.28 -31.29 35.40
N VAL A 708 51.28 -31.64 34.11
CA VAL A 708 50.06 -31.81 33.29
C VAL A 708 49.39 -33.08 33.66
N THR A 709 48.21 -32.99 34.27
CA THR A 709 47.43 -34.13 34.75
C THR A 709 46.66 -34.80 33.64
N ASP A 710 45.96 -34.02 32.81
CA ASP A 710 45.22 -34.52 31.66
C ASP A 710 45.30 -33.55 30.46
N GLY A 711 44.94 -34.05 29.28
CA GLY A 711 44.91 -33.28 28.05
C GLY A 711 46.29 -32.76 27.60
N LYS A 712 46.31 -31.54 27.11
CA LYS A 712 47.52 -30.85 26.68
C LYS A 712 47.43 -29.34 26.97
N ILE A 713 48.57 -28.73 27.25
CA ILE A 713 48.65 -27.27 27.42
C ILE A 713 49.36 -26.66 26.21
N GLN A 714 48.75 -25.63 25.63
CA GLN A 714 49.32 -24.95 24.47
C GLN A 714 49.72 -23.53 24.84
N ARG A 715 50.79 -23.04 24.19
CA ARG A 715 51.21 -21.63 24.31
C ARG A 715 50.12 -20.72 23.71
N GLY A 716 49.70 -19.69 24.48
CA GLY A 716 48.69 -18.74 24.05
C GLY A 716 47.27 -19.20 24.29
N CYS A 717 47.04 -20.28 25.05
CA CYS A 717 45.72 -20.60 25.58
C CYS A 717 45.36 -19.65 26.74
N GLN A 718 44.07 -19.52 26.99
CA GLN A 718 43.57 -18.89 28.21
C GLN A 718 43.59 -19.88 29.35
N VAL A 719 43.88 -19.41 30.56
CA VAL A 719 44.03 -20.27 31.76
C VAL A 719 43.20 -19.74 32.91
N ARG A 720 42.60 -20.70 33.65
CA ARG A 720 41.92 -20.44 34.93
C ARG A 720 42.75 -21.07 36.04
N VAL A 721 42.95 -20.33 37.10
CA VAL A 721 43.56 -20.84 38.31
C VAL A 721 42.47 -21.30 39.27
N LEU A 722 42.44 -22.59 39.58
CA LEU A 722 41.47 -23.18 40.47
C LEU A 722 42.17 -23.48 41.82
N ARG A 723 41.58 -23.02 42.94
CA ARG A 723 41.99 -23.34 44.27
C ARG A 723 40.78 -23.95 45.01
N ASP A 724 40.91 -25.15 45.49
CA ASP A 724 39.80 -25.90 46.09
C ASP A 724 38.54 -25.96 45.17
N ASN A 725 38.76 -26.13 43.86
CA ASN A 725 37.75 -26.10 42.78
C ASN A 725 37.02 -24.75 42.61
N ILE A 726 37.54 -23.66 43.13
CA ILE A 726 37.01 -22.30 42.95
C ILE A 726 37.95 -21.54 42.04
N VAL A 727 37.39 -20.89 41.02
CA VAL A 727 38.15 -20.03 40.08
C VAL A 727 38.59 -18.78 40.83
N ILE A 728 39.88 -18.59 40.96
CA ILE A 728 40.47 -17.40 41.62
C ILE A 728 40.88 -16.35 40.61
N HIS A 729 41.39 -16.77 39.47
CA HIS A 729 41.86 -15.85 38.40
C HIS A 729 41.71 -16.48 37.03
N GLU A 730 41.39 -15.63 36.04
CA GLU A 730 41.39 -15.94 34.60
C GLU A 730 42.38 -14.99 33.89
N GLY A 731 43.15 -15.53 32.98
CA GLY A 731 44.14 -14.73 32.24
C GLY A 731 44.82 -15.52 31.14
N ASP A 732 45.67 -14.83 30.37
CA ASP A 732 46.41 -15.46 29.29
C ASP A 732 47.71 -16.10 29.77
N LEU A 733 48.07 -17.23 29.15
CA LEU A 733 49.33 -17.93 29.42
C LEU A 733 50.50 -17.13 28.75
N ALA A 734 51.26 -16.40 29.55
CA ALA A 734 52.38 -15.57 29.08
C ALA A 734 53.56 -16.39 28.56
N SER A 735 53.92 -17.49 29.21
CA SER A 735 55.01 -18.37 28.77
C SER A 735 54.75 -19.82 29.12
N LEU A 736 55.22 -20.72 28.23
CA LEU A 736 55.19 -22.17 28.43
C LEU A 736 56.60 -22.72 28.12
N ARG A 737 57.25 -23.35 29.14
CA ARG A 737 58.60 -23.87 29.01
C ARG A 737 58.69 -25.30 29.50
N ARG A 738 59.55 -26.07 28.91
CA ARG A 738 59.95 -27.37 29.42
C ARG A 738 61.47 -27.36 29.62
N PHE A 739 61.86 -27.54 30.88
CA PHE A 739 63.25 -27.31 31.34
C PHE A 739 63.72 -25.86 31.05
N LYS A 740 64.56 -25.64 30.01
CA LYS A 740 65.06 -24.32 29.62
C LYS A 740 64.52 -23.84 28.29
N ASP A 741 63.82 -24.70 27.55
CA ASP A 741 63.38 -24.42 26.20
C ASP A 741 61.89 -23.97 26.16
N ASP A 742 61.60 -22.96 25.36
CA ASP A 742 60.23 -22.54 25.08
C ASP A 742 59.57 -23.60 24.18
N VAL A 743 58.40 -24.11 24.57
CA VAL A 743 57.66 -25.14 23.82
C VAL A 743 56.32 -24.62 23.37
N LYS A 744 55.80 -25.17 22.26
CA LYS A 744 54.46 -24.82 21.72
C LYS A 744 53.34 -25.51 22.47
N GLU A 745 53.58 -26.75 22.87
CA GLU A 745 52.59 -27.57 23.62
C GLU A 745 53.30 -28.56 24.55
N VAL A 746 52.62 -28.95 25.61
CA VAL A 746 53.04 -30.00 26.57
C VAL A 746 51.87 -30.96 26.80
N ALA A 747 52.07 -32.26 26.59
CA ALA A 747 51.07 -33.30 26.76
C ALA A 747 50.99 -33.75 28.24
N SER A 748 49.93 -34.48 28.58
CA SER A 748 49.75 -35.07 29.91
C SER A 748 50.92 -35.98 30.33
N GLY A 749 51.24 -36.00 31.64
CA GLY A 749 52.34 -36.75 32.20
C GLY A 749 53.68 -36.09 32.17
N TYR A 750 53.80 -34.85 31.68
CA TYR A 750 55.02 -34.10 31.63
C TYR A 750 55.00 -32.86 32.54
N GLU A 751 56.17 -32.49 33.03
CA GLU A 751 56.39 -31.26 33.80
C GLU A 751 56.65 -30.07 32.85
N CYS A 752 56.11 -28.90 33.23
CA CYS A 752 56.30 -27.66 32.50
C CYS A 752 56.42 -26.45 33.44
N GLY A 753 57.08 -25.42 32.97
CA GLY A 753 57.10 -24.12 33.61
C GLY A 753 56.09 -23.20 32.94
N MET A 754 55.22 -22.62 33.70
CA MET A 754 54.19 -21.71 33.20
C MET A 754 54.23 -20.37 33.90
N GLN A 755 53.73 -19.33 33.19
CA GLN A 755 53.56 -18.01 33.76
C GLN A 755 52.24 -17.41 33.24
N ILE A 756 51.44 -16.89 34.15
CA ILE A 756 50.18 -16.23 33.84
C ILE A 756 50.44 -14.70 33.77
N GLU A 757 49.83 -14.04 32.83
CA GLU A 757 49.99 -12.62 32.69
C GLU A 757 49.31 -11.87 33.85
N LYS A 758 50.04 -10.91 34.48
CA LYS A 758 49.54 -10.04 35.57
C LYS A 758 49.07 -10.75 36.85
N PHE A 759 49.30 -12.02 37.03
CA PHE A 759 48.90 -12.74 38.23
C PHE A 759 50.10 -13.39 38.97
N ASN A 760 50.24 -13.11 40.27
CA ASN A 760 51.40 -13.54 41.08
C ASN A 760 51.05 -14.32 42.35
N ASP A 761 49.75 -14.48 42.69
CA ASP A 761 49.32 -15.18 43.92
C ASP A 761 48.95 -16.66 43.66
N VAL A 762 49.81 -17.37 42.95
CA VAL A 762 49.68 -18.80 42.76
C VAL A 762 50.32 -19.59 43.92
N LYS A 763 49.66 -20.62 44.38
CA LYS A 763 50.13 -21.49 45.47
C LYS A 763 50.35 -22.93 44.98
N VAL A 764 51.16 -23.64 45.72
CA VAL A 764 51.36 -25.07 45.50
C VAL A 764 50.04 -25.81 45.80
N GLY A 765 49.60 -26.68 44.88
CA GLY A 765 48.33 -27.37 44.92
C GLY A 765 47.18 -26.69 44.13
N ASP A 766 47.40 -25.49 43.57
CA ASP A 766 46.46 -24.91 42.65
C ASP A 766 46.40 -25.71 41.34
N VAL A 767 45.24 -25.81 40.74
CA VAL A 767 45.05 -26.47 39.44
C VAL A 767 44.83 -25.40 38.36
N ILE A 768 45.59 -25.52 37.30
CA ILE A 768 45.47 -24.63 36.14
C ILE A 768 44.70 -25.33 35.04
N GLU A 769 43.51 -24.83 34.74
CA GLU A 769 42.68 -25.25 33.63
C GLU A 769 43.03 -24.42 32.40
N CYS A 770 43.39 -25.11 31.34
CA CYS A 770 43.72 -24.48 30.07
C CYS A 770 42.58 -24.65 29.08
N TYR A 771 42.05 -23.55 28.51
CA TYR A 771 40.95 -23.58 27.56
C TYR A 771 41.22 -22.70 26.35
N VAL A 772 40.53 -23.01 25.25
CA VAL A 772 40.59 -22.23 24.00
C VAL A 772 39.17 -21.94 23.56
N MET A 773 38.98 -20.74 23.02
CA MET A 773 37.70 -20.37 22.43
C MET A 773 37.60 -20.98 21.02
N GLU A 774 36.83 -22.07 20.88
CA GLU A 774 36.56 -22.71 19.61
C GLU A 774 35.30 -22.10 18.97
N GLN A 775 35.42 -21.73 17.71
CA GLN A 775 34.27 -21.24 16.93
C GLN A 775 33.33 -22.42 16.65
N ILE A 776 32.08 -22.33 17.12
CA ILE A 776 31.03 -23.27 16.77
C ILE A 776 30.73 -23.07 15.29
N LYS A 777 30.88 -24.10 14.47
CA LYS A 777 30.34 -24.13 13.11
C LYS A 777 28.83 -24.29 13.22
N LEU A 778 28.11 -23.22 12.87
CA LEU A 778 26.65 -23.14 12.82
C LEU A 778 26.09 -23.87 11.59
#